data_f5784483d377325ad3cecd04f377324f
#
_entry.id   f5784483d377325ad3cecd04f377324f
#
_cell.length_a   1.000
_cell.length_b   1.000
_cell.length_c   1.000
_cell.angle_alpha   90.00
_cell.angle_beta   90.00
_cell.angle_gamma   90.00
#
_symmetry.space_group_name_H-M   'P 1'
#
loop_
_entity.id
_entity.type
_entity.pdbx_description
1 polymer ?
#
loop_
_entity_poly.entity_id
_entity_poly.type
_entity_poly.pdbx_seq_one_letter_code
_entity_poly.pdbx_strand_id
1 'polypeptide(L)'
;LVGGKTGVTFALCSAARLCLGSGPRLEEAHPMHLRHAALVLAISTAAALSACDRPASQPAASVPAEAPAPQKEEAAVPAPKPALGSFGFDATGMNRDAPAGDDFFEYANGGWVKRTEIPADKSGYNSFAQINEQSQKDTREILDEAAADMAASGERKKIGDFYAAFMDEAGIEAKGVAPLQPELDAIAAIGDKAALSRALGGTLRADVDLLNATNYYTDRLFGLWLSPDLHDPAGYAPYLVQGGLGMPDRDFYLEGGRMAELRKQYQAHVAKVLALAGVADADAARILALETAIARVHASQVETNDVEKGANEWAQADFAKKAPGLDWNAFLDGAGLKAQAKFIVWQPKAVAGISALVAKQPLDTWKDYLAFHAVDRASSYLPKAFADEHFAFYGTALSGTPQQQDRWKRAVDASNQALGEAIGKLYVERHFSPQTKARADTMVQNLIAAFGARIDAAEWMSPQTKQRAKAKLAGLRVGMGYPPKWRDYSALEVRRDDALGNAQRAELFEYRRNIAKLGQPVDREEWFLYPQTVNALNIPLENRLIFPAAILQPPFFDGAADDAVNYGAMGAVIGHEISHSFDNSGALFDESGRLANWWTPEDFKRFEAAGAALAAQFDTYKPFPDAAVNGKLTLGEDIADVAGLATAYDAYRLAHKDRPAETLDGFTPDQRLFLGWAQAWRSKAREQAFRNALLTDVHAPGRYRSETVRNIDAWYPAFDVKEGQQRYLAPAGRVKIW
;
A
#
# COMPACT_ATOMS: atom_id res chain seq x y z
N LEU A 1 9.18 7.59 -56.49
CA LEU A 1 9.18 8.57 -57.59
C LEU A 1 8.61 9.88 -57.03
N VAL A 2 9.54 10.83 -56.83
CA VAL A 2 9.57 12.23 -57.29
C VAL A 2 8.35 13.05 -56.84
N GLY A 3 8.44 14.10 -56.09
CA GLY A 3 9.39 15.15 -55.82
C GLY A 3 8.63 16.43 -55.59
N GLY A 4 9.20 17.30 -54.79
CA GLY A 4 9.28 18.75 -55.00
C GLY A 4 8.65 19.59 -53.90
N LYS A 5 9.42 20.04 -52.95
CA LYS A 5 9.94 21.40 -52.59
C LYS A 5 9.06 22.59 -52.92
N THR A 6 8.85 23.44 -51.92
CA THR A 6 9.09 24.88 -51.72
C THR A 6 8.27 25.32 -50.54
N GLY A 7 8.68 25.93 -49.48
CA GLY A 7 9.72 26.93 -49.18
C GLY A 7 9.24 28.37 -49.29
N VAL A 8 9.11 29.09 -48.18
CA VAL A 8 9.26 30.55 -47.95
C VAL A 8 8.69 30.90 -46.56
N THR A 9 9.36 31.22 -45.62
CA THR A 9 10.20 32.22 -44.92
C THR A 9 9.61 33.64 -44.78
N PHE A 10 9.84 34.23 -43.56
CA PHE A 10 9.79 35.62 -43.12
C PHE A 10 8.44 36.21 -42.71
N ALA A 11 8.29 37.10 -41.70
CA ALA A 11 9.26 37.76 -40.81
C ALA A 11 8.52 38.40 -39.64
N LEU A 12 9.27 38.63 -38.58
CA LEU A 12 9.23 39.60 -37.49
C LEU A 12 8.52 40.96 -37.75
N CYS A 13 7.86 41.47 -36.69
CA CYS A 13 8.00 42.84 -36.12
C CYS A 13 6.91 43.05 -35.08
N SER A 14 7.14 43.23 -33.81
CA SER A 14 7.75 44.33 -33.01
C SER A 14 6.87 45.57 -32.80
N ALA A 15 6.81 45.96 -31.51
CA ALA A 15 6.53 47.29 -30.92
C ALA A 15 5.06 47.62 -30.60
N ALA A 16 4.66 47.69 -29.35
CA ALA A 16 4.93 48.62 -28.25
C ALA A 16 3.95 49.84 -28.19
N ARG A 17 3.52 50.09 -26.97
CA ARG A 17 3.11 51.34 -26.31
C ARG A 17 1.62 51.64 -26.09
N LEU A 18 1.24 51.58 -24.82
CA LEU A 18 0.85 52.74 -23.95
C LEU A 18 -0.46 53.47 -24.25
N CYS A 19 -1.37 53.49 -23.25
CA CYS A 19 -1.94 54.66 -22.54
C CYS A 19 -3.13 54.18 -21.70
N LEU A 20 -3.12 54.23 -20.37
CA LEU A 20 -3.48 55.32 -19.46
C LEU A 20 -4.96 55.74 -19.49
N GLY A 21 -5.57 55.68 -18.29
CA GLY A 21 -6.67 56.50 -17.83
C GLY A 21 -7.89 55.69 -17.41
N SER A 22 -8.45 55.73 -16.28
CA SER A 22 -8.63 56.66 -15.18
C SER A 22 -9.70 56.02 -14.27
N GLY A 23 -9.51 56.06 -12.94
CA GLY A 23 -10.57 55.74 -11.97
C GLY A 23 -11.57 56.91 -11.85
N PRO A 24 -12.58 56.81 -11.02
CA PRO A 24 -12.39 57.33 -9.65
C PRO A 24 -13.20 56.64 -8.51
N ARG A 25 -12.65 56.80 -7.30
CA ARG A 25 -13.20 57.29 -6.01
C ARG A 25 -14.39 56.52 -5.38
N LEU A 26 -14.16 55.95 -4.17
CA LEU A 26 -14.22 56.48 -2.81
C LEU A 26 -15.65 56.81 -2.30
N GLU A 27 -16.05 56.14 -1.24
CA GLU A 27 -16.67 56.67 0.00
C GLU A 27 -16.79 55.51 0.99
N GLU A 28 -16.04 55.56 2.08
CA GLU A 28 -16.35 56.08 3.42
C GLU A 28 -17.34 55.19 4.17
N ALA A 29 -17.20 54.81 5.40
CA ALA A 29 -16.21 54.96 6.47
C ALA A 29 -16.84 54.41 7.80
N HIS A 30 -16.00 53.86 8.57
CA HIS A 30 -15.88 54.01 10.04
C HIS A 30 -16.78 53.23 11.04
N PRO A 31 -16.31 53.21 12.32
CA PRO A 31 -15.48 52.15 12.94
C PRO A 31 -16.04 51.68 14.29
N MET A 32 -15.33 50.77 14.96
CA MET A 32 -15.21 50.65 16.46
C MET A 32 -15.07 49.14 16.84
N HIS A 33 -14.20 48.62 17.64
CA HIS A 33 -13.41 49.13 18.76
C HIS A 33 -12.15 48.28 18.96
N LEU A 34 -11.04 48.97 19.19
CA LEU A 34 -9.80 48.47 19.80
C LEU A 34 -10.00 48.20 21.31
N ARG A 35 -9.32 47.22 21.83
CA ARG A 35 -8.62 47.08 23.12
C ARG A 35 -8.37 45.58 23.31
N HIS A 36 -7.21 44.99 23.56
CA HIS A 36 -6.02 45.35 24.29
C HIS A 36 -4.85 44.54 23.72
N ALA A 37 -3.79 45.18 23.35
CA ALA A 37 -2.48 44.59 23.18
C ALA A 37 -1.55 45.11 24.27
N ALA A 38 -0.52 44.31 24.51
CA ALA A 38 0.71 44.63 25.22
C ALA A 38 0.76 44.40 26.75
N LEU A 39 1.47 43.33 27.13
CA LEU A 39 2.56 43.46 28.11
C LEU A 39 3.42 42.17 28.11
N VAL A 40 4.50 42.15 27.38
CA VAL A 40 5.71 41.37 27.68
C VAL A 40 6.88 42.08 27.01
N LEU A 41 7.74 42.75 27.78
CA LEU A 41 9.17 42.75 27.55
C LEU A 41 9.90 43.45 28.69
N ALA A 42 11.07 42.90 29.01
CA ALA A 42 12.16 43.48 29.76
C ALA A 42 12.21 43.31 31.28
N ILE A 43 13.09 42.45 31.75
CA ILE A 43 14.08 42.77 32.78
C ILE A 43 15.33 41.95 32.48
N SER A 44 16.37 42.65 32.03
CA SER A 44 17.76 42.22 32.08
C SER A 44 18.59 43.38 32.65
N THR A 45 19.49 43.03 33.59
CA THR A 45 20.68 43.77 34.03
C THR A 45 20.49 45.00 34.86
N ALA A 46 21.00 44.91 36.12
CA ALA A 46 22.04 45.82 36.65
C ALA A 46 22.59 45.30 38.00
N ALA A 47 23.88 44.94 37.97
CA ALA A 47 24.70 44.81 39.16
C ALA A 47 25.34 46.19 39.43
N ALA A 48 25.45 46.61 40.69
CA ALA A 48 26.67 47.13 41.30
C ALA A 48 26.43 47.96 42.57
N LEU A 49 27.14 47.55 43.60
CA LEU A 49 27.84 48.40 44.62
C LEU A 49 27.03 49.28 45.59
N SER A 50 27.06 48.82 46.84
CA SER A 50 27.43 49.74 47.95
C SER A 50 27.96 48.93 49.14
N ALA A 51 29.16 49.27 49.57
CA ALA A 51 29.84 48.80 50.76
C ALA A 51 29.49 49.67 51.97
N CYS A 52 29.76 49.12 53.18
CA CYS A 52 30.04 49.63 54.53
C CYS A 52 29.03 49.08 55.55
N ASP A 53 29.37 48.42 56.62
CA ASP A 53 30.34 48.52 57.67
C ASP A 53 30.22 47.30 58.63
N ARG A 54 31.29 46.87 59.22
CA ARG A 54 31.39 45.82 60.23
C ARG A 54 30.99 46.33 61.63
N PRO A 55 30.63 45.42 62.58
CA PRO A 55 31.66 44.98 63.49
C PRO A 55 31.73 43.45 63.73
N ALA A 56 32.90 43.06 64.20
CA ALA A 56 33.33 41.71 64.46
C ALA A 56 32.67 41.08 65.70
N SER A 57 32.41 39.76 65.62
CA SER A 57 32.27 38.89 66.79
C SER A 57 32.81 37.50 66.48
N GLN A 58 33.39 36.89 67.47
CA GLN A 58 34.29 35.76 67.64
C GLN A 58 33.91 34.40 66.98
N PRO A 59 34.89 33.47 66.84
CA PRO A 59 34.71 32.22 66.16
C PRO A 59 33.98 31.19 67.02
N ALA A 60 32.92 30.63 66.46
CA ALA A 60 32.23 29.43 67.01
C ALA A 60 32.91 28.17 66.47
N ALA A 61 32.99 27.17 67.34
CA ALA A 61 33.67 25.89 67.14
C ALA A 61 33.18 25.10 65.92
N SER A 62 34.13 24.48 65.22
CA SER A 62 33.94 23.54 64.12
C SER A 62 33.17 22.27 64.63
N VAL A 63 31.96 22.05 64.09
CA VAL A 63 31.26 20.78 64.15
C VAL A 63 31.82 19.92 63.02
N PRO A 64 32.15 18.64 63.25
CA PRO A 64 32.64 17.75 62.18
C PRO A 64 31.53 17.53 61.13
N ALA A 65 31.87 17.67 59.84
CA ALA A 65 31.00 17.35 58.75
C ALA A 65 30.64 15.85 58.80
N GLU A 66 29.35 15.56 58.94
CA GLU A 66 28.80 14.21 58.80
C GLU A 66 29.02 13.76 57.36
N ALA A 67 29.64 12.57 57.18
CA ALA A 67 29.88 11.99 55.89
C ALA A 67 28.54 11.78 55.14
N PRO A 68 28.44 12.07 53.83
CA PRO A 68 27.20 11.81 53.08
C PRO A 68 26.84 10.32 53.17
N ALA A 69 25.60 10.06 53.53
CA ALA A 69 25.06 8.72 53.53
C ALA A 69 25.24 8.06 52.15
N PRO A 70 25.54 6.77 52.08
CA PRO A 70 25.68 6.10 50.79
C PRO A 70 24.39 6.25 49.99
N GLN A 71 24.48 6.91 48.80
CA GLN A 71 23.40 6.89 47.85
C GLN A 71 23.13 5.43 47.54
N LYS A 72 21.91 4.98 47.78
CA LYS A 72 21.44 3.70 47.27
C LYS A 72 21.63 3.76 45.76
N GLU A 73 22.51 2.91 45.25
CA GLU A 73 22.59 2.59 43.82
C GLU A 73 21.16 2.20 43.39
N GLU A 74 20.49 3.05 42.65
CA GLU A 74 19.26 2.70 41.99
C GLU A 74 19.60 1.51 41.08
N ALA A 75 19.04 0.36 41.36
CA ALA A 75 19.26 -0.85 40.57
C ALA A 75 18.98 -0.49 39.11
N ALA A 76 19.99 -0.59 38.25
CA ALA A 76 19.86 -0.32 36.83
C ALA A 76 18.69 -1.15 36.28
N VAL A 77 17.69 -0.48 35.72
CA VAL A 77 16.59 -1.18 35.05
C VAL A 77 17.21 -2.10 34.01
N PRO A 78 16.95 -3.42 34.05
CA PRO A 78 17.51 -4.34 33.08
C PRO A 78 17.22 -3.87 31.67
N ALA A 79 18.21 -3.87 30.78
CA ALA A 79 17.99 -3.52 29.38
C ALA A 79 16.88 -4.43 28.81
N PRO A 80 15.94 -3.87 28.02
CA PRO A 80 14.86 -4.66 27.43
C PRO A 80 15.44 -5.80 26.60
N LYS A 81 14.84 -6.99 26.71
CA LYS A 81 15.27 -8.16 25.94
C LYS A 81 14.59 -8.18 24.57
N PRO A 82 15.30 -8.64 23.52
CA PRO A 82 14.67 -8.87 22.22
C PRO A 82 13.47 -9.82 22.30
N ALA A 83 12.47 -9.60 21.48
CA ALA A 83 11.29 -10.48 21.41
C ALA A 83 11.62 -11.85 20.80
N LEU A 84 12.67 -11.94 19.98
CA LEU A 84 13.10 -13.16 19.33
C LEU A 84 14.55 -13.50 19.69
N GLY A 85 14.79 -14.71 20.20
CA GLY A 85 16.13 -15.22 20.53
C GLY A 85 16.91 -14.32 21.49
N SER A 86 18.23 -14.37 21.40
CA SER A 86 19.15 -13.61 22.26
C SER A 86 19.47 -12.20 21.73
N PHE A 87 19.31 -11.97 20.42
CA PHE A 87 19.67 -10.69 19.77
C PHE A 87 18.70 -10.24 18.65
N GLY A 88 17.49 -10.82 18.58
CA GLY A 88 16.42 -10.32 17.72
C GLY A 88 16.05 -11.20 16.52
N PHE A 89 16.61 -12.41 16.38
CA PHE A 89 16.16 -13.36 15.37
C PHE A 89 15.96 -14.78 15.89
N ASP A 90 15.18 -15.59 15.18
CA ASP A 90 14.83 -16.96 15.56
C ASP A 90 15.90 -17.96 15.11
N ALA A 91 16.95 -18.15 15.91
CA ALA A 91 17.99 -19.13 15.64
C ALA A 91 17.46 -20.57 15.59
N THR A 92 16.34 -20.88 16.28
CA THR A 92 15.71 -22.20 16.27
C THR A 92 14.91 -22.43 14.97
N GLY A 93 14.59 -21.37 14.25
CA GLY A 93 13.94 -21.41 12.94
C GLY A 93 14.83 -21.84 11.81
N MET A 94 16.13 -21.89 12.02
CA MET A 94 17.12 -22.27 11.00
C MET A 94 17.18 -23.78 10.78
N ASN A 95 17.68 -24.16 9.61
CA ASN A 95 18.19 -25.51 9.31
C ASN A 95 19.69 -25.39 8.99
N ARG A 96 20.53 -25.53 10.03
CA ARG A 96 22.00 -25.37 9.90
C ARG A 96 22.67 -26.48 9.10
N ASP A 97 21.97 -27.60 8.85
CA ASP A 97 22.46 -28.71 8.04
C ASP A 97 22.35 -28.43 6.54
N ALA A 98 21.48 -27.49 6.12
CA ALA A 98 21.39 -27.04 4.74
C ALA A 98 22.56 -26.09 4.43
N PRO A 99 23.31 -26.26 3.33
CA PRO A 99 24.33 -25.31 2.95
C PRO A 99 23.71 -23.97 2.50
N ALA A 100 24.13 -22.87 3.09
CA ALA A 100 23.58 -21.53 2.77
C ALA A 100 23.73 -21.18 1.27
N GLY A 101 24.81 -21.64 0.62
CA GLY A 101 25.05 -21.43 -0.81
C GLY A 101 24.24 -22.32 -1.75
N ASP A 102 23.53 -23.34 -1.24
CA ASP A 102 22.64 -24.18 -2.04
C ASP A 102 21.18 -23.77 -1.90
N ASP A 103 20.74 -23.38 -0.70
CA ASP A 103 19.38 -22.92 -0.42
C ASP A 103 19.40 -22.02 0.80
N PHE A 104 19.48 -20.71 0.60
CA PHE A 104 19.57 -19.75 1.68
C PHE A 104 18.27 -19.63 2.47
N PHE A 105 17.11 -19.79 1.79
CA PHE A 105 15.83 -19.81 2.47
C PHE A 105 15.72 -21.00 3.43
N GLU A 106 16.09 -22.20 2.97
CA GLU A 106 16.08 -23.42 3.80
C GLU A 106 17.05 -23.29 4.98
N TYR A 107 18.27 -22.76 4.74
CA TYR A 107 19.25 -22.50 5.79
C TYR A 107 18.68 -21.59 6.89
N ALA A 108 18.09 -20.46 6.50
CA ALA A 108 17.58 -19.45 7.44
C ALA A 108 16.24 -19.82 8.09
N ASN A 109 15.38 -20.60 7.40
CA ASN A 109 13.99 -20.78 7.76
C ASN A 109 13.51 -22.24 7.81
N GLY A 110 14.32 -23.24 7.45
CA GLY A 110 13.88 -24.63 7.29
C GLY A 110 13.30 -25.24 8.56
N GLY A 111 13.85 -24.90 9.73
CA GLY A 111 13.30 -25.31 11.02
C GLY A 111 11.92 -24.68 11.29
N TRP A 112 11.75 -23.40 10.94
CA TRP A 112 10.45 -22.71 11.04
C TRP A 112 9.42 -23.32 10.07
N VAL A 113 9.80 -23.55 8.82
CA VAL A 113 8.93 -24.19 7.81
C VAL A 113 8.46 -25.56 8.26
N LYS A 114 9.36 -26.35 8.86
CA LYS A 114 9.05 -27.72 9.34
C LYS A 114 8.06 -27.74 10.50
N ARG A 115 8.20 -26.82 11.47
CA ARG A 115 7.36 -26.81 12.68
C ARG A 115 6.09 -25.96 12.56
N THR A 116 6.02 -25.07 11.57
CA THR A 116 4.89 -24.15 11.43
C THR A 116 3.84 -24.74 10.51
N GLU A 117 2.61 -24.80 10.98
CA GLU A 117 1.43 -25.11 10.17
C GLU A 117 0.79 -23.82 9.67
N ILE A 118 0.18 -23.89 8.50
CA ILE A 118 -0.67 -22.79 8.00
C ILE A 118 -1.99 -22.87 8.77
N PRO A 119 -2.39 -21.83 9.52
CA PRO A 119 -3.67 -21.81 10.21
C PRO A 119 -4.84 -22.17 9.27
N ALA A 120 -5.85 -22.84 9.81
CA ALA A 120 -6.95 -23.34 9.00
C ALA A 120 -7.74 -22.21 8.31
N ASP A 121 -7.73 -21.01 8.91
CA ASP A 121 -8.42 -19.81 8.40
C ASP A 121 -7.54 -18.94 7.47
N LYS A 122 -6.39 -19.46 7.00
CA LYS A 122 -5.46 -18.72 6.14
C LYS A 122 -5.07 -19.53 4.90
N SER A 123 -4.86 -18.82 3.80
CA SER A 123 -4.32 -19.38 2.55
C SER A 123 -2.80 -19.48 2.54
N GLY A 124 -2.13 -18.72 3.41
CA GLY A 124 -0.68 -18.73 3.62
C GLY A 124 -0.33 -18.21 5.01
N TYR A 125 0.94 -18.42 5.41
CA TYR A 125 1.45 -17.94 6.69
C TYR A 125 2.89 -17.47 6.54
N ASN A 126 3.17 -16.24 6.96
CA ASN A 126 4.45 -15.56 6.80
C ASN A 126 4.67 -14.55 7.95
N SER A 127 5.77 -13.82 7.93
CA SER A 127 6.08 -12.81 8.95
C SER A 127 5.02 -11.69 9.00
N PHE A 128 4.52 -11.23 7.85
CA PHE A 128 3.44 -10.24 7.80
C PHE A 128 2.15 -10.76 8.44
N ALA A 129 1.77 -12.01 8.14
CA ALA A 129 0.58 -12.63 8.72
C ALA A 129 0.68 -12.75 10.24
N GLN A 130 1.88 -13.04 10.79
CA GLN A 130 2.11 -13.10 12.24
C GLN A 130 1.88 -11.74 12.90
N ILE A 131 2.46 -10.68 12.35
CA ILE A 131 2.27 -9.32 12.88
C ILE A 131 0.82 -8.87 12.70
N ASN A 132 0.21 -9.17 11.55
CA ASN A 132 -1.19 -8.83 11.32
C ASN A 132 -2.13 -9.49 12.31
N GLU A 133 -1.88 -10.74 12.72
CA GLU A 133 -2.63 -11.38 13.80
C GLU A 133 -2.52 -10.64 15.14
N GLN A 134 -1.33 -10.11 15.45
CA GLN A 134 -1.17 -9.29 16.64
C GLN A 134 -1.90 -7.96 16.49
N SER A 135 -1.72 -7.26 15.39
CA SER A 135 -2.43 -6.00 15.10
C SER A 135 -3.95 -6.17 15.12
N GLN A 136 -4.48 -7.29 14.61
CA GLN A 136 -5.91 -7.61 14.69
C GLN A 136 -6.38 -7.81 16.14
N LYS A 137 -5.59 -8.45 17.00
CA LYS A 137 -5.91 -8.63 18.42
C LYS A 137 -5.91 -7.29 19.16
N ASP A 138 -4.88 -6.49 18.95
CA ASP A 138 -4.73 -5.15 19.54
C ASP A 138 -5.90 -4.24 19.10
N THR A 139 -6.26 -4.30 17.82
CA THR A 139 -7.41 -3.56 17.27
C THR A 139 -8.72 -4.08 17.85
N ARG A 140 -8.89 -5.39 17.99
CA ARG A 140 -10.09 -5.99 18.61
C ARG A 140 -10.33 -5.45 20.02
N GLU A 141 -9.29 -5.35 20.85
CA GLU A 141 -9.43 -4.81 22.22
C GLU A 141 -9.99 -3.39 22.18
N ILE A 142 -9.53 -2.54 21.25
CA ILE A 142 -10.05 -1.19 21.05
C ILE A 142 -11.53 -1.22 20.63
N LEU A 143 -11.90 -2.12 19.74
CA LEU A 143 -13.28 -2.25 19.24
C LEU A 143 -14.23 -2.79 20.31
N ASP A 144 -13.81 -3.82 21.04
CA ASP A 144 -14.60 -4.42 22.14
C ASP A 144 -14.88 -3.37 23.25
N GLU A 145 -13.87 -2.58 23.64
CA GLU A 145 -14.03 -1.48 24.60
C GLU A 145 -14.96 -0.38 24.07
N ALA A 146 -14.80 0.02 22.80
CA ALA A 146 -15.65 1.04 22.20
C ALA A 146 -17.12 0.57 22.10
N ALA A 147 -17.34 -0.71 21.79
CA ALA A 147 -18.68 -1.29 21.71
C ALA A 147 -19.35 -1.44 23.07
N ALA A 148 -18.59 -1.68 24.14
CA ALA A 148 -19.07 -1.77 25.52
C ALA A 148 -19.39 -0.41 26.13
N ASP A 149 -18.79 0.68 25.65
CA ASP A 149 -18.96 2.04 26.17
C ASP A 149 -20.25 2.68 25.60
N MET A 150 -21.38 2.39 26.25
CA MET A 150 -22.69 2.95 25.85
C MET A 150 -22.81 4.48 26.06
N ALA A 151 -21.87 5.09 26.80
CA ALA A 151 -21.82 6.53 27.01
C ALA A 151 -20.90 7.24 26.01
N ALA A 152 -20.20 6.49 25.15
CA ALA A 152 -19.30 7.05 24.14
C ALA A 152 -20.02 8.02 23.22
N SER A 153 -19.28 9.00 22.73
CA SER A 153 -19.73 9.99 21.75
C SER A 153 -18.69 10.14 20.62
N GLY A 154 -19.02 10.90 19.59
CA GLY A 154 -18.10 11.19 18.49
C GLY A 154 -17.61 9.92 17.76
N GLU A 155 -16.32 9.88 17.42
CA GLU A 155 -15.71 8.79 16.68
C GLU A 155 -15.72 7.47 17.45
N ARG A 156 -15.45 7.50 18.78
CA ARG A 156 -15.47 6.28 19.61
C ARG A 156 -16.84 5.59 19.59
N LYS A 157 -17.93 6.36 19.60
CA LYS A 157 -19.28 5.79 19.46
C LYS A 157 -19.46 5.14 18.08
N LYS A 158 -19.05 5.82 17.01
CA LYS A 158 -19.17 5.28 15.64
C LYS A 158 -18.39 3.98 15.49
N ILE A 159 -17.18 3.89 16.03
CA ILE A 159 -16.34 2.67 16.06
C ILE A 159 -17.09 1.54 16.77
N GLY A 160 -17.58 1.79 17.99
CA GLY A 160 -18.29 0.78 18.78
C GLY A 160 -19.60 0.33 18.14
N ASP A 161 -20.38 1.26 17.57
CA ASP A 161 -21.65 0.93 16.92
C ASP A 161 -21.47 0.16 15.60
N PHE A 162 -20.43 0.48 14.80
CA PHE A 162 -20.13 -0.25 13.59
C PHE A 162 -19.74 -1.71 13.88
N TYR A 163 -18.81 -1.88 14.82
CA TYR A 163 -18.35 -3.21 15.23
C TYR A 163 -19.49 -4.04 15.84
N ALA A 164 -20.29 -3.44 16.74
CA ALA A 164 -21.41 -4.13 17.35
C ALA A 164 -22.48 -4.55 16.32
N ALA A 165 -22.78 -3.70 15.33
CA ALA A 165 -23.69 -4.04 14.24
C ALA A 165 -23.23 -5.25 13.42
N PHE A 166 -21.93 -5.32 13.12
CA PHE A 166 -21.36 -6.46 12.41
C PHE A 166 -21.37 -7.73 13.26
N MET A 167 -21.15 -7.62 14.58
CA MET A 167 -21.11 -8.77 15.49
C MET A 167 -22.51 -9.30 15.86
N ASP A 168 -23.59 -8.55 15.60
CA ASP A 168 -24.97 -8.96 15.87
C ASP A 168 -25.51 -9.97 14.83
N GLU A 169 -25.04 -11.21 14.92
CA GLU A 169 -25.51 -12.29 14.02
C GLU A 169 -27.02 -12.48 14.10
N ALA A 170 -27.61 -12.44 15.30
CA ALA A 170 -29.02 -12.67 15.48
C ALA A 170 -29.86 -11.58 14.80
N GLY A 171 -29.44 -10.32 14.91
CA GLY A 171 -30.10 -9.20 14.23
C GLY A 171 -29.97 -9.27 12.72
N ILE A 172 -28.81 -9.71 12.19
CA ILE A 172 -28.55 -9.92 10.76
C ILE A 172 -29.44 -11.06 10.24
N GLU A 173 -29.47 -12.22 10.92
CA GLU A 173 -30.34 -13.35 10.57
C GLU A 173 -31.82 -12.94 10.54
N ALA A 174 -32.29 -12.22 11.55
CA ALA A 174 -33.69 -11.79 11.65
C ALA A 174 -34.09 -10.83 10.51
N LYS A 175 -33.16 -10.02 9.99
CA LYS A 175 -33.44 -9.09 8.87
C LYS A 175 -33.40 -9.78 7.50
N GLY A 176 -32.73 -10.94 7.38
CA GLY A 176 -32.61 -11.66 6.12
C GLY A 176 -31.99 -10.80 5.03
N VAL A 177 -32.58 -10.83 3.83
CA VAL A 177 -32.15 -10.04 2.65
C VAL A 177 -32.78 -8.64 2.63
N ALA A 178 -33.73 -8.33 3.52
CA ALA A 178 -34.47 -7.08 3.49
C ALA A 178 -33.61 -5.79 3.43
N PRO A 179 -32.43 -5.71 4.10
CA PRO A 179 -31.56 -4.53 3.96
C PRO A 179 -31.02 -4.31 2.54
N LEU A 180 -30.90 -5.36 1.71
CA LEU A 180 -30.40 -5.27 0.33
C LEU A 180 -31.55 -5.09 -0.68
N GLN A 181 -32.80 -5.36 -0.29
CA GLN A 181 -33.97 -5.34 -1.19
C GLN A 181 -34.11 -4.02 -1.98
N PRO A 182 -33.89 -2.83 -1.39
CA PRO A 182 -33.99 -1.56 -2.16
C PRO A 182 -33.01 -1.50 -3.34
N GLU A 183 -31.80 -2.06 -3.21
CA GLU A 183 -30.81 -2.11 -4.30
C GLU A 183 -31.25 -3.11 -5.39
N LEU A 184 -31.74 -4.29 -5.00
CA LEU A 184 -32.26 -5.29 -5.94
C LEU A 184 -33.49 -4.77 -6.69
N ASP A 185 -34.40 -4.07 -6.02
CA ASP A 185 -35.59 -3.45 -6.65
C ASP A 185 -35.17 -2.36 -7.65
N ALA A 186 -34.17 -1.54 -7.31
CA ALA A 186 -33.63 -0.53 -8.21
C ALA A 186 -33.02 -1.16 -9.46
N ILE A 187 -32.28 -2.27 -9.32
CA ILE A 187 -31.71 -3.02 -10.44
C ILE A 187 -32.84 -3.61 -11.32
N ALA A 188 -33.86 -4.21 -10.71
CA ALA A 188 -35.00 -4.78 -11.42
C ALA A 188 -35.77 -3.72 -12.21
N ALA A 189 -35.86 -2.49 -11.70
CA ALA A 189 -36.55 -1.36 -12.33
C ALA A 189 -35.80 -0.73 -13.52
N ILE A 190 -34.54 -1.15 -13.82
CA ILE A 190 -33.79 -0.63 -14.98
C ILE A 190 -34.56 -0.97 -16.28
N GLY A 191 -35.05 0.05 -16.98
CA GLY A 191 -35.94 -0.13 -18.15
C GLY A 191 -35.26 -0.03 -19.50
N ASP A 192 -34.11 0.60 -19.59
CA ASP A 192 -33.38 0.83 -20.83
C ASP A 192 -31.87 0.96 -20.64
N LYS A 193 -31.11 1.15 -21.73
CA LYS A 193 -29.65 1.25 -21.71
C LYS A 193 -29.13 2.57 -21.11
N ALA A 194 -29.88 3.64 -21.14
CA ALA A 194 -29.49 4.90 -20.52
C ALA A 194 -29.63 4.78 -18.98
N ALA A 195 -30.74 4.20 -18.50
CA ALA A 195 -30.93 3.89 -17.09
C ALA A 195 -29.86 2.89 -16.60
N LEU A 196 -29.53 1.87 -17.40
CA LEU A 196 -28.42 0.93 -17.11
C LEU A 196 -27.10 1.69 -17.00
N SER A 197 -26.77 2.57 -17.94
CA SER A 197 -25.52 3.33 -17.90
C SER A 197 -25.42 4.19 -16.65
N ARG A 198 -26.51 4.83 -16.24
CA ARG A 198 -26.59 5.59 -14.99
C ARG A 198 -26.39 4.70 -13.76
N ALA A 199 -27.04 3.54 -13.72
CA ALA A 199 -26.91 2.56 -12.62
C ALA A 199 -25.46 2.07 -12.50
N LEU A 200 -24.82 1.69 -13.62
CA LEU A 200 -23.41 1.29 -13.66
C LEU A 200 -22.49 2.41 -13.15
N GLY A 201 -22.75 3.68 -13.52
CA GLY A 201 -22.04 4.84 -12.96
C GLY A 201 -22.24 4.97 -11.45
N GLY A 202 -23.43 4.72 -10.95
CA GLY A 202 -23.77 4.76 -9.52
C GLY A 202 -23.05 3.70 -8.67
N THR A 203 -22.61 2.60 -9.29
CA THR A 203 -21.79 1.59 -8.59
C THR A 203 -20.33 1.98 -8.48
N LEU A 204 -19.83 2.96 -9.25
CA LEU A 204 -18.41 3.33 -9.26
C LEU A 204 -17.93 3.73 -7.86
N ARG A 205 -16.76 3.25 -7.48
CA ARG A 205 -16.07 3.60 -6.24
C ARG A 205 -14.60 3.89 -6.53
N ALA A 206 -13.95 4.63 -5.62
CA ALA A 206 -12.51 4.84 -5.65
C ALA A 206 -11.82 3.69 -4.91
N ASP A 207 -11.86 2.50 -5.48
CA ASP A 207 -11.52 1.22 -4.89
C ASP A 207 -10.32 0.52 -5.52
N VAL A 208 -9.66 1.18 -6.47
CA VAL A 208 -8.43 0.68 -7.09
C VAL A 208 -7.28 1.64 -6.85
N ASP A 209 -6.06 1.14 -6.92
CA ASP A 209 -4.81 1.87 -6.84
C ASP A 209 -3.80 1.25 -7.80
N LEU A 210 -3.27 2.05 -8.71
CA LEU A 210 -2.45 1.57 -9.83
C LEU A 210 -0.95 1.59 -9.56
N LEU A 211 -0.49 2.46 -8.66
CA LEU A 211 0.92 2.76 -8.49
C LEU A 211 1.42 2.61 -7.05
N ASN A 212 0.55 2.82 -6.04
CA ASN A 212 1.00 2.77 -4.66
C ASN A 212 0.82 1.35 -4.07
N ALA A 213 -0.43 0.87 -4.00
CA ALA A 213 -0.74 -0.46 -3.48
C ALA A 213 -0.92 -1.52 -4.59
N THR A 214 -0.78 -1.15 -5.85
CA THR A 214 -0.92 -2.01 -7.04
C THR A 214 -2.19 -2.88 -7.02
N ASN A 215 -3.30 -2.29 -6.60
CA ASN A 215 -4.61 -2.95 -6.58
C ASN A 215 -5.39 -2.67 -7.86
N TYR A 216 -5.30 -3.56 -8.82
CA TYR A 216 -5.97 -3.45 -10.13
C TYR A 216 -7.36 -4.07 -10.17
N TYR A 217 -7.75 -4.78 -9.13
CA TYR A 217 -8.98 -5.58 -9.13
C TYR A 217 -10.17 -4.82 -8.55
N THR A 218 -11.28 -4.84 -9.29
CA THR A 218 -12.62 -4.48 -8.81
C THR A 218 -13.67 -5.31 -9.54
N ASP A 219 -14.71 -5.73 -8.84
CA ASP A 219 -15.89 -6.40 -9.39
C ASP A 219 -16.89 -5.41 -10.02
N ARG A 220 -16.69 -4.10 -9.81
CA ARG A 220 -17.45 -3.05 -10.49
C ARG A 220 -17.00 -2.93 -11.94
N LEU A 221 -17.91 -2.56 -12.84
CA LEU A 221 -17.64 -2.54 -14.29
C LEU A 221 -16.38 -1.78 -14.66
N PHE A 222 -16.10 -0.71 -13.94
CA PHE A 222 -14.85 0.06 -14.00
C PHE A 222 -14.37 0.36 -12.58
N GLY A 223 -13.04 0.38 -12.39
CA GLY A 223 -12.39 0.96 -11.22
C GLY A 223 -12.17 2.46 -11.39
N LEU A 224 -12.18 3.19 -10.30
CA LEU A 224 -11.78 4.58 -10.24
C LEU A 224 -10.63 4.75 -9.25
N TRP A 225 -9.57 5.40 -9.68
CA TRP A 225 -8.49 5.85 -8.81
C TRP A 225 -8.42 7.38 -8.82
N LEU A 226 -8.38 8.01 -7.65
CA LEU A 226 -8.24 9.45 -7.50
C LEU A 226 -6.85 9.71 -6.93
N SER A 227 -5.96 10.23 -7.76
CA SER A 227 -4.55 10.43 -7.43
C SER A 227 -4.03 11.71 -8.09
N PRO A 228 -2.84 12.21 -7.71
CA PRO A 228 -2.22 13.31 -8.45
C PRO A 228 -2.16 13.00 -9.95
N ASP A 229 -2.34 14.02 -10.77
CA ASP A 229 -2.26 13.89 -12.24
C ASP A 229 -0.84 13.55 -12.67
N LEU A 230 -0.67 12.53 -13.50
CA LEU A 230 0.63 12.09 -14.05
C LEU A 230 1.41 13.23 -14.73
N HIS A 231 0.72 14.17 -15.34
CA HIS A 231 1.32 15.27 -16.11
C HIS A 231 1.41 16.59 -15.32
N ASP A 232 0.57 16.74 -14.29
CA ASP A 232 0.57 17.90 -13.38
C ASP A 232 0.26 17.46 -11.92
N PRO A 233 1.24 16.96 -11.18
CA PRO A 233 1.04 16.41 -9.85
C PRO A 233 0.70 17.47 -8.77
N ALA A 234 0.43 18.72 -9.15
CA ALA A 234 -0.14 19.72 -8.26
C ALA A 234 -1.65 19.57 -8.08
N GLY A 235 -2.34 18.93 -9.02
CA GLY A 235 -3.78 18.67 -9.01
C GLY A 235 -4.11 17.19 -9.05
N TYR A 236 -5.36 16.84 -8.69
CA TYR A 236 -5.87 15.46 -8.79
C TYR A 236 -6.49 15.18 -10.14
N ALA A 237 -6.34 13.94 -10.63
CA ALA A 237 -7.03 13.42 -11.79
C ALA A 237 -7.85 12.17 -11.46
N PRO A 238 -8.99 11.93 -12.13
CA PRO A 238 -9.69 10.66 -12.10
C PRO A 238 -9.08 9.70 -13.12
N TYR A 239 -8.64 8.53 -12.64
CA TYR A 239 -8.13 7.42 -13.46
C TYR A 239 -9.22 6.38 -13.63
N LEU A 240 -9.62 6.11 -14.87
CA LEU A 240 -10.60 5.06 -15.19
C LEU A 240 -9.87 3.77 -15.56
N VAL A 241 -10.20 2.71 -14.86
CA VAL A 241 -9.52 1.40 -14.92
C VAL A 241 -10.51 0.32 -15.32
N GLN A 242 -10.05 -0.70 -16.03
CA GLN A 242 -10.84 -1.89 -16.32
C GLN A 242 -11.31 -2.59 -15.04
N GLY A 243 -12.49 -3.23 -15.09
CA GLY A 243 -13.08 -3.98 -13.97
C GLY A 243 -14.20 -4.89 -14.45
N GLY A 244 -15.04 -5.35 -13.54
CA GLY A 244 -16.24 -6.09 -13.85
C GLY A 244 -16.08 -7.61 -13.91
N LEU A 245 -15.07 -8.14 -13.24
CA LEU A 245 -14.83 -9.58 -13.08
C LEU A 245 -15.08 -9.99 -11.62
N GLY A 246 -15.75 -11.10 -11.39
CA GLY A 246 -15.91 -11.66 -10.05
C GLY A 246 -14.73 -12.54 -9.62
N MET A 247 -13.93 -13.09 -10.55
CA MET A 247 -12.65 -13.75 -10.27
C MET A 247 -11.48 -12.79 -10.50
N PRO A 248 -10.32 -12.99 -9.84
CA PRO A 248 -9.27 -11.97 -9.68
C PRO A 248 -8.64 -11.41 -10.95
N ASP A 249 -8.58 -12.19 -12.03
CA ASP A 249 -7.94 -11.78 -13.29
C ASP A 249 -8.61 -12.41 -14.51
N ARG A 250 -8.37 -11.83 -15.69
CA ARG A 250 -8.84 -12.32 -16.98
C ARG A 250 -8.47 -13.77 -17.25
N ASP A 251 -7.29 -14.23 -16.82
CA ASP A 251 -6.78 -15.54 -17.12
C ASP A 251 -7.58 -16.66 -16.42
N PHE A 252 -8.25 -16.35 -15.30
CA PHE A 252 -9.23 -17.26 -14.68
C PHE A 252 -10.41 -17.58 -15.60
N TYR A 253 -10.75 -16.70 -16.54
CA TYR A 253 -11.84 -16.88 -17.50
C TYR A 253 -11.37 -17.49 -18.83
N LEU A 254 -10.11 -17.31 -19.20
CA LEU A 254 -9.64 -17.59 -20.55
C LEU A 254 -8.79 -18.86 -20.65
N GLU A 255 -8.05 -19.22 -19.59
CA GLU A 255 -7.17 -20.38 -19.61
C GLU A 255 -7.94 -21.71 -19.46
N GLY A 256 -7.28 -22.81 -19.88
CA GLY A 256 -7.78 -24.17 -19.77
C GLY A 256 -7.43 -24.85 -18.43
N GLY A 257 -7.52 -26.17 -18.39
CA GLY A 257 -7.09 -26.98 -17.24
C GLY A 257 -7.81 -26.63 -15.95
N ARG A 258 -7.06 -26.32 -14.89
CA ARG A 258 -7.60 -25.95 -13.55
C ARG A 258 -8.61 -24.78 -13.63
N MET A 259 -8.35 -23.80 -14.48
CA MET A 259 -9.23 -22.63 -14.61
C MET A 259 -10.60 -23.00 -15.19
N ALA A 260 -10.66 -23.98 -16.08
CA ALA A 260 -11.95 -24.46 -16.61
C ALA A 260 -12.80 -25.11 -15.53
N GLU A 261 -12.20 -25.85 -14.59
CA GLU A 261 -12.92 -26.45 -13.47
C GLU A 261 -13.35 -25.39 -12.45
N LEU A 262 -12.49 -24.41 -12.17
CA LEU A 262 -12.79 -23.30 -11.30
C LEU A 262 -13.99 -22.47 -11.81
N ARG A 263 -14.07 -22.24 -13.15
CA ARG A 263 -15.24 -21.57 -13.76
C ARG A 263 -16.56 -22.31 -13.55
N LYS A 264 -16.55 -23.64 -13.53
CA LYS A 264 -17.78 -24.40 -13.21
C LYS A 264 -18.20 -24.19 -11.77
N GLN A 265 -17.24 -24.19 -10.84
CA GLN A 265 -17.49 -23.92 -9.43
C GLN A 265 -17.98 -22.48 -9.23
N TYR A 266 -17.39 -21.52 -9.94
CA TYR A 266 -17.82 -20.12 -9.95
C TYR A 266 -19.26 -19.98 -10.46
N GLN A 267 -19.62 -20.63 -11.57
CA GLN A 267 -20.99 -20.61 -12.09
C GLN A 267 -22.00 -21.20 -11.07
N ALA A 268 -21.61 -22.26 -10.36
CA ALA A 268 -22.45 -22.86 -9.31
C ALA A 268 -22.60 -21.90 -8.11
N HIS A 269 -21.52 -21.21 -7.74
CA HIS A 269 -21.53 -20.17 -6.72
C HIS A 269 -22.49 -19.02 -7.10
N VAL A 270 -22.37 -18.47 -8.31
CA VAL A 270 -23.27 -17.41 -8.83
C VAL A 270 -24.73 -17.83 -8.72
N ALA A 271 -25.06 -19.04 -9.18
CA ALA A 271 -26.43 -19.58 -9.11
C ALA A 271 -26.96 -19.68 -7.67
N LYS A 272 -26.10 -20.13 -6.74
CA LYS A 272 -26.49 -20.33 -5.34
C LYS A 272 -26.66 -19.00 -4.60
N VAL A 273 -25.78 -18.02 -4.83
CA VAL A 273 -25.89 -16.68 -4.24
C VAL A 273 -27.18 -16.00 -4.68
N LEU A 274 -27.52 -16.06 -5.97
CA LEU A 274 -28.77 -15.50 -6.51
C LEU A 274 -30.01 -16.21 -5.95
N ALA A 275 -29.97 -17.54 -5.82
CA ALA A 275 -31.06 -18.30 -5.22
C ALA A 275 -31.27 -17.94 -3.74
N LEU A 276 -30.21 -17.76 -2.95
CA LEU A 276 -30.28 -17.31 -1.56
C LEU A 276 -30.94 -15.92 -1.44
N ALA A 277 -30.69 -15.04 -2.42
CA ALA A 277 -31.29 -13.71 -2.47
C ALA A 277 -32.71 -13.68 -3.02
N GLY A 278 -33.28 -14.82 -3.47
CA GLY A 278 -34.60 -14.90 -4.06
C GLY A 278 -34.70 -14.34 -5.48
N VAL A 279 -33.56 -14.15 -6.19
CA VAL A 279 -33.49 -13.70 -7.59
C VAL A 279 -33.61 -14.93 -8.50
N ALA A 280 -34.84 -15.50 -8.59
CA ALA A 280 -35.10 -16.84 -9.15
C ALA A 280 -34.92 -16.93 -10.67
N ASP A 281 -35.08 -15.82 -11.40
CA ASP A 281 -35.05 -15.80 -12.87
C ASP A 281 -33.66 -15.46 -13.46
N ALA A 282 -32.67 -15.22 -12.61
CA ALA A 282 -31.29 -14.87 -13.04
C ALA A 282 -30.56 -16.11 -13.57
N ASP A 283 -29.78 -15.92 -14.65
CA ASP A 283 -29.06 -16.99 -15.34
C ASP A 283 -27.55 -16.87 -15.09
N ALA A 284 -27.03 -17.73 -14.21
CA ALA A 284 -25.59 -17.79 -13.89
C ALA A 284 -24.70 -18.07 -15.11
N ALA A 285 -25.20 -18.81 -16.11
CA ALA A 285 -24.44 -19.06 -17.33
C ALA A 285 -24.33 -17.78 -18.18
N ARG A 286 -25.36 -16.96 -18.22
CA ARG A 286 -25.31 -15.65 -18.88
C ARG A 286 -24.33 -14.69 -18.20
N ILE A 287 -24.29 -14.69 -16.87
CA ILE A 287 -23.33 -13.88 -16.08
C ILE A 287 -21.91 -14.31 -16.39
N LEU A 288 -21.59 -15.61 -16.28
CA LEU A 288 -20.25 -16.12 -16.61
C LEU A 288 -19.86 -15.84 -18.06
N ALA A 289 -20.81 -15.93 -19.00
CA ALA A 289 -20.54 -15.59 -20.41
C ALA A 289 -20.25 -14.11 -20.62
N LEU A 290 -20.95 -13.22 -19.90
CA LEU A 290 -20.70 -11.77 -19.90
C LEU A 290 -19.32 -11.47 -19.33
N GLU A 291 -18.98 -11.99 -18.15
CA GLU A 291 -17.67 -11.77 -17.54
C GLU A 291 -16.53 -12.35 -18.39
N THR A 292 -16.76 -13.50 -19.03
CA THR A 292 -15.80 -14.05 -20.01
C THR A 292 -15.61 -13.10 -21.20
N ALA A 293 -16.68 -12.43 -21.66
CA ALA A 293 -16.55 -11.43 -22.73
C ALA A 293 -15.84 -10.17 -22.25
N ILE A 294 -16.03 -9.75 -21.02
CA ILE A 294 -15.28 -8.66 -20.36
C ILE A 294 -13.81 -9.06 -20.25
N ALA A 295 -13.48 -10.24 -19.74
CA ALA A 295 -12.12 -10.75 -19.60
C ALA A 295 -11.34 -10.77 -20.94
N ARG A 296 -12.00 -11.04 -22.05
CA ARG A 296 -11.37 -11.04 -23.38
C ARG A 296 -10.90 -9.65 -23.83
N VAL A 297 -11.48 -8.59 -23.34
CA VAL A 297 -11.11 -7.22 -23.70
C VAL A 297 -10.17 -6.58 -22.68
N HIS A 298 -9.97 -7.20 -21.52
CA HIS A 298 -9.03 -6.74 -20.51
C HIS A 298 -7.58 -6.83 -21.00
N ALA A 299 -6.77 -5.86 -20.59
CA ALA A 299 -5.32 -5.96 -20.60
C ALA A 299 -4.83 -7.00 -19.57
N SER A 300 -3.67 -7.60 -19.81
CA SER A 300 -2.99 -8.47 -18.83
C SER A 300 -2.40 -7.64 -17.68
N GLN A 301 -2.02 -8.30 -16.58
CA GLN A 301 -1.36 -7.64 -15.45
C GLN A 301 -0.05 -6.96 -15.88
N VAL A 302 0.78 -7.62 -16.70
CA VAL A 302 2.01 -7.03 -17.22
C VAL A 302 1.75 -5.78 -18.06
N GLU A 303 0.67 -5.77 -18.87
CA GLU A 303 0.29 -4.57 -19.64
C GLU A 303 -0.25 -3.46 -18.74
N THR A 304 -0.93 -3.82 -17.64
CA THR A 304 -1.48 -2.88 -16.68
C THR A 304 -0.38 -2.19 -15.85
N ASN A 305 0.74 -2.89 -15.57
CA ASN A 305 1.91 -2.32 -14.90
C ASN A 305 2.72 -1.33 -15.76
N ASP A 306 2.44 -1.24 -17.05
CA ASP A 306 3.13 -0.32 -17.94
C ASP A 306 2.52 1.09 -17.84
N VAL A 307 3.17 1.93 -17.04
CA VAL A 307 2.71 3.31 -16.75
C VAL A 307 2.60 4.17 -18.00
N GLU A 308 3.53 4.04 -18.95
CA GLU A 308 3.50 4.82 -20.18
C GLU A 308 2.31 4.45 -21.07
N LYS A 309 1.96 3.17 -21.12
CA LYS A 309 0.74 2.70 -21.80
C LYS A 309 -0.53 3.09 -21.07
N GLY A 310 -0.48 3.23 -19.73
CA GLY A 310 -1.60 3.63 -18.89
C GLY A 310 -1.91 5.12 -18.93
N ALA A 311 -0.94 5.97 -19.29
CA ALA A 311 -1.03 7.43 -19.22
C ALA A 311 -1.83 8.05 -20.39
N ASN A 312 -3.09 7.61 -20.60
CA ASN A 312 -3.91 8.10 -21.72
C ASN A 312 -4.91 9.16 -21.26
N GLU A 313 -4.63 10.41 -21.50
CA GLU A 313 -5.57 11.49 -21.23
C GLU A 313 -6.70 11.53 -22.27
N TRP A 314 -7.94 11.46 -21.82
CA TRP A 314 -9.14 11.63 -22.64
C TRP A 314 -9.95 12.83 -22.14
N ALA A 315 -10.34 13.70 -23.05
CA ALA A 315 -11.39 14.66 -22.74
C ALA A 315 -12.72 13.94 -22.57
N GLN A 316 -13.59 14.43 -21.68
CA GLN A 316 -14.92 13.84 -21.48
C GLN A 316 -15.69 13.71 -22.82
N ALA A 317 -15.60 14.69 -23.70
CA ALA A 317 -16.25 14.67 -25.01
C ALA A 317 -15.75 13.56 -25.94
N ASP A 318 -14.56 13.01 -25.69
CA ASP A 318 -13.97 11.95 -26.52
C ASP A 318 -14.58 10.57 -26.25
N PHE A 319 -15.15 10.34 -25.07
CA PHE A 319 -15.63 9.01 -24.67
C PHE A 319 -16.63 8.42 -25.66
N ALA A 320 -17.61 9.20 -26.09
CA ALA A 320 -18.61 8.74 -27.07
C ALA A 320 -18.00 8.26 -28.39
N LYS A 321 -16.85 8.84 -28.78
CA LYS A 321 -16.14 8.49 -30.03
C LYS A 321 -15.13 7.36 -29.80
N LYS A 322 -14.35 7.41 -28.70
CA LYS A 322 -13.26 6.46 -28.43
C LYS A 322 -13.77 5.16 -27.83
N ALA A 323 -14.89 5.19 -27.10
CA ALA A 323 -15.51 4.04 -26.44
C ALA A 323 -17.05 4.06 -26.66
N PRO A 324 -17.54 3.84 -27.91
CA PRO A 324 -18.97 3.86 -28.20
C PRO A 324 -19.68 2.66 -27.57
N GLY A 325 -20.95 2.89 -27.15
CA GLY A 325 -21.81 1.82 -26.64
C GLY A 325 -22.44 2.12 -25.29
N LEU A 326 -21.71 2.56 -24.31
CA LEU A 326 -22.19 3.10 -23.04
C LEU A 326 -22.70 4.53 -23.25
N ASP A 327 -23.82 4.90 -22.63
CA ASP A 327 -24.19 6.31 -22.48
C ASP A 327 -23.31 6.96 -21.42
N TRP A 328 -22.17 7.52 -21.86
CA TRP A 328 -21.18 8.11 -20.98
C TRP A 328 -21.70 9.32 -20.19
N ASN A 329 -22.67 10.07 -20.76
CA ASN A 329 -23.28 11.17 -20.01
C ASN A 329 -24.11 10.66 -18.84
N ALA A 330 -24.92 9.63 -19.07
CA ALA A 330 -25.69 8.98 -18.02
C ALA A 330 -24.79 8.28 -16.99
N PHE A 331 -23.72 7.64 -17.44
CA PHE A 331 -22.72 6.98 -16.56
C PHE A 331 -22.03 8.01 -15.65
N LEU A 332 -21.46 9.07 -16.21
CA LEU A 332 -20.74 10.08 -15.44
C LEU A 332 -21.68 10.89 -14.53
N ASP A 333 -22.94 11.05 -14.92
CA ASP A 333 -23.96 11.65 -14.05
C ASP A 333 -24.28 10.74 -12.85
N GLY A 334 -24.44 9.44 -13.08
CA GLY A 334 -24.61 8.42 -12.00
C GLY A 334 -23.41 8.34 -11.06
N ALA A 335 -22.20 8.49 -11.60
CA ALA A 335 -20.96 8.52 -10.82
C ALA A 335 -20.71 9.85 -10.09
N GLY A 336 -21.48 10.92 -10.35
CA GLY A 336 -21.20 12.26 -9.80
C GLY A 336 -19.97 12.95 -10.42
N LEU A 337 -19.50 12.47 -11.58
CA LEU A 337 -18.30 12.95 -12.28
C LEU A 337 -18.61 13.76 -13.54
N LYS A 338 -19.87 14.16 -13.75
CA LYS A 338 -20.33 14.89 -14.94
C LYS A 338 -19.60 16.21 -15.19
N ALA A 339 -19.10 16.85 -14.15
CA ALA A 339 -18.38 18.12 -14.25
C ALA A 339 -16.90 17.95 -14.62
N GLN A 340 -16.38 16.71 -14.67
CA GLN A 340 -14.97 16.47 -14.96
C GLN A 340 -14.68 16.61 -16.44
N ALA A 341 -13.73 17.48 -16.78
CA ALA A 341 -13.39 17.76 -18.17
C ALA A 341 -12.50 16.69 -18.79
N LYS A 342 -11.66 16.02 -17.97
CA LYS A 342 -10.67 15.05 -18.42
C LYS A 342 -10.53 13.88 -17.48
N PHE A 343 -10.08 12.74 -18.00
CA PHE A 343 -9.80 11.51 -17.30
C PHE A 343 -8.49 10.91 -17.83
N ILE A 344 -7.77 10.18 -16.99
CA ILE A 344 -6.71 9.28 -17.44
C ILE A 344 -7.33 7.89 -17.60
N VAL A 345 -7.37 7.39 -18.83
CA VAL A 345 -7.95 6.09 -19.16
C VAL A 345 -6.82 5.06 -19.23
N TRP A 346 -6.70 4.22 -18.20
CA TRP A 346 -5.52 3.37 -18.04
C TRP A 346 -5.44 2.26 -19.08
N GLN A 347 -6.56 1.60 -19.39
CA GLN A 347 -6.65 0.58 -20.43
C GLN A 347 -7.67 0.99 -21.52
N PRO A 348 -7.31 1.83 -22.48
CA PRO A 348 -8.23 2.35 -23.50
C PRO A 348 -8.99 1.27 -24.30
N LYS A 349 -8.32 0.15 -24.63
CA LYS A 349 -8.92 -0.96 -25.37
C LYS A 349 -9.97 -1.69 -24.54
N ALA A 350 -9.68 -1.91 -23.25
CA ALA A 350 -10.62 -2.56 -22.33
C ALA A 350 -11.85 -1.67 -22.11
N VAL A 351 -11.66 -0.37 -21.85
CA VAL A 351 -12.77 0.58 -21.68
C VAL A 351 -13.65 0.65 -22.92
N ALA A 352 -13.07 0.68 -24.10
CA ALA A 352 -13.83 0.67 -25.37
C ALA A 352 -14.57 -0.66 -25.57
N GLY A 353 -13.92 -1.79 -25.29
CA GLY A 353 -14.51 -3.12 -25.40
C GLY A 353 -15.65 -3.35 -24.43
N ILE A 354 -15.50 -2.97 -23.19
CA ILE A 354 -16.54 -3.04 -22.14
C ILE A 354 -17.73 -2.15 -22.53
N SER A 355 -17.48 -0.93 -22.96
CA SER A 355 -18.52 -0.01 -23.46
C SER A 355 -19.35 -0.63 -24.60
N ALA A 356 -18.69 -1.26 -25.58
CA ALA A 356 -19.36 -1.95 -26.67
C ALA A 356 -20.20 -3.15 -26.17
N LEU A 357 -19.76 -3.87 -25.13
CA LEU A 357 -20.55 -4.93 -24.50
C LEU A 357 -21.83 -4.40 -23.85
N VAL A 358 -21.80 -3.22 -23.23
CA VAL A 358 -23.01 -2.59 -22.66
C VAL A 358 -24.08 -2.39 -23.72
N ALA A 359 -23.73 -1.94 -24.91
CA ALA A 359 -24.68 -1.82 -26.01
C ALA A 359 -25.15 -3.19 -26.53
N LYS A 360 -24.22 -4.12 -26.71
CA LYS A 360 -24.45 -5.37 -27.44
C LYS A 360 -25.26 -6.40 -26.63
N GLN A 361 -25.00 -6.53 -25.33
CA GLN A 361 -25.62 -7.56 -24.50
C GLN A 361 -27.06 -7.17 -24.12
N PRO A 362 -27.97 -8.14 -23.96
CA PRO A 362 -29.34 -7.90 -23.51
C PRO A 362 -29.38 -7.17 -22.15
N LEU A 363 -30.45 -6.40 -21.94
CA LEU A 363 -30.63 -5.65 -20.69
C LEU A 363 -30.75 -6.59 -19.49
N ASP A 364 -31.47 -7.70 -19.63
CA ASP A 364 -31.65 -8.68 -18.57
C ASP A 364 -30.33 -9.33 -18.13
N THR A 365 -29.40 -9.55 -19.07
CA THR A 365 -28.05 -10.05 -18.73
C THR A 365 -27.32 -9.09 -17.79
N TRP A 366 -27.45 -7.78 -18.00
CA TRP A 366 -26.87 -6.76 -17.13
C TRP A 366 -27.58 -6.63 -15.80
N LYS A 367 -28.90 -6.85 -15.75
CA LYS A 367 -29.65 -6.90 -14.48
C LYS A 367 -29.19 -8.08 -13.64
N ASP A 368 -29.08 -9.27 -14.24
CA ASP A 368 -28.58 -10.47 -13.57
C ASP A 368 -27.16 -10.24 -13.02
N TYR A 369 -26.27 -9.68 -13.85
CA TYR A 369 -24.91 -9.33 -13.47
C TYR A 369 -24.87 -8.35 -12.29
N LEU A 370 -25.62 -7.25 -12.34
CA LEU A 370 -25.68 -6.27 -11.26
C LEU A 370 -26.27 -6.88 -9.98
N ALA A 371 -27.30 -7.70 -10.09
CA ALA A 371 -27.91 -8.37 -8.94
C ALA A 371 -26.93 -9.33 -8.27
N PHE A 372 -26.21 -10.16 -9.06
CA PHE A 372 -25.19 -11.05 -8.53
C PHE A 372 -24.12 -10.27 -7.77
N HIS A 373 -23.49 -9.28 -8.39
CA HIS A 373 -22.42 -8.51 -7.74
C HIS A 373 -22.90 -7.72 -6.52
N ALA A 374 -24.13 -7.23 -6.50
CA ALA A 374 -24.70 -6.57 -5.33
C ALA A 374 -24.86 -7.54 -4.14
N VAL A 375 -25.35 -8.76 -4.38
CA VAL A 375 -25.50 -9.78 -3.33
C VAL A 375 -24.16 -10.30 -2.86
N ASP A 376 -23.25 -10.58 -3.79
CA ASP A 376 -21.94 -11.15 -3.47
C ASP A 376 -21.09 -10.19 -2.61
N ARG A 377 -21.03 -8.90 -2.94
CA ARG A 377 -20.41 -7.86 -2.12
C ARG A 377 -21.03 -7.72 -0.73
N ALA A 378 -22.35 -7.89 -0.63
CA ALA A 378 -23.06 -7.78 0.63
C ALA A 378 -22.92 -9.03 1.53
N SER A 379 -22.39 -10.15 1.02
CA SER A 379 -22.44 -11.49 1.64
C SER A 379 -21.96 -11.53 3.09
N SER A 380 -20.92 -10.74 3.46
CA SER A 380 -20.42 -10.68 4.84
C SER A 380 -21.36 -9.97 5.84
N TYR A 381 -22.33 -9.19 5.34
CA TYR A 381 -23.29 -8.40 6.11
C TYR A 381 -24.71 -8.97 6.05
N LEU A 382 -24.90 -10.08 5.35
CA LEU A 382 -26.15 -10.83 5.19
C LEU A 382 -26.16 -12.08 6.08
N PRO A 383 -27.27 -12.85 6.17
CA PRO A 383 -27.36 -14.10 6.91
C PRO A 383 -26.19 -15.04 6.63
N LYS A 384 -25.87 -15.87 7.61
CA LYS A 384 -24.71 -16.77 7.59
C LYS A 384 -24.59 -17.59 6.30
N ALA A 385 -25.72 -18.00 5.69
CA ALA A 385 -25.72 -18.78 4.46
C ALA A 385 -25.01 -18.07 3.29
N PHE A 386 -25.08 -16.73 3.21
CA PHE A 386 -24.37 -15.94 2.19
C PHE A 386 -22.87 -15.91 2.44
N ALA A 387 -22.47 -15.63 3.69
CA ALA A 387 -21.07 -15.62 4.07
C ALA A 387 -20.40 -16.99 3.89
N ASP A 388 -21.12 -18.08 4.22
CA ASP A 388 -20.65 -19.44 4.03
C ASP A 388 -20.47 -19.77 2.54
N GLU A 389 -21.42 -19.35 1.68
CA GLU A 389 -21.34 -19.61 0.24
C GLU A 389 -20.21 -18.80 -0.41
N HIS A 390 -20.09 -17.52 -0.05
CA HIS A 390 -18.99 -16.67 -0.51
C HIS A 390 -17.64 -17.29 -0.12
N PHE A 391 -17.50 -17.75 1.12
CA PHE A 391 -16.28 -18.42 1.58
C PHE A 391 -16.05 -19.77 0.87
N ALA A 392 -17.09 -20.55 0.61
CA ALA A 392 -16.96 -21.83 -0.08
C ALA A 392 -16.31 -21.67 -1.47
N PHE A 393 -16.61 -20.56 -2.16
CA PHE A 393 -15.96 -20.27 -3.43
C PHE A 393 -14.60 -19.56 -3.24
N TYR A 394 -14.58 -18.33 -2.72
CA TYR A 394 -13.36 -17.50 -2.67
C TYR A 394 -12.32 -18.00 -1.68
N GLY A 395 -12.76 -18.51 -0.54
CA GLY A 395 -11.88 -19.10 0.47
C GLY A 395 -11.43 -20.51 0.11
N THR A 396 -12.37 -21.42 -0.13
CA THR A 396 -12.04 -22.83 -0.28
C THR A 396 -11.67 -23.20 -1.72
N ALA A 397 -12.54 -22.96 -2.68
CA ALA A 397 -12.31 -23.40 -4.06
C ALA A 397 -11.17 -22.62 -4.72
N LEU A 398 -11.17 -21.30 -4.60
CA LEU A 398 -10.19 -20.42 -5.21
C LEU A 398 -8.84 -20.45 -4.50
N SER A 399 -8.82 -20.33 -3.17
CA SER A 399 -7.61 -20.11 -2.37
C SER A 399 -7.15 -21.33 -1.56
N GLY A 400 -7.95 -22.41 -1.49
CA GLY A 400 -7.62 -23.64 -0.76
C GLY A 400 -7.67 -23.48 0.76
N THR A 401 -8.32 -22.45 1.29
CA THR A 401 -8.48 -22.18 2.72
C THR A 401 -9.60 -23.06 3.28
N PRO A 402 -9.35 -23.94 4.26
CA PRO A 402 -10.35 -24.91 4.71
C PRO A 402 -11.39 -24.35 5.67
N GLN A 403 -11.11 -23.23 6.35
CA GLN A 403 -11.98 -22.66 7.38
C GLN A 403 -12.11 -21.14 7.21
N GLN A 404 -13.32 -20.63 7.34
CA GLN A 404 -13.56 -19.18 7.35
C GLN A 404 -12.95 -18.57 8.64
N GLN A 405 -12.45 -17.36 8.54
CA GLN A 405 -12.01 -16.59 9.71
C GLN A 405 -13.16 -16.40 10.70
N ASP A 406 -12.81 -16.41 11.98
CA ASP A 406 -13.72 -16.04 13.06
C ASP A 406 -14.41 -14.70 12.76
N ARG A 407 -15.68 -14.57 13.16
CA ARG A 407 -16.46 -13.35 12.89
C ARG A 407 -15.77 -12.09 13.40
N TRP A 408 -15.14 -12.13 14.57
CA TRP A 408 -14.45 -10.98 15.12
C TRP A 408 -13.28 -10.48 14.24
N LYS A 409 -12.54 -11.37 13.56
CA LYS A 409 -11.47 -10.98 12.61
C LYS A 409 -12.07 -10.24 11.40
N ARG A 410 -13.16 -10.78 10.84
CA ARG A 410 -13.90 -10.14 9.75
C ARG A 410 -14.49 -8.80 10.18
N ALA A 411 -14.94 -8.69 11.43
CA ALA A 411 -15.44 -7.43 11.99
C ALA A 411 -14.34 -6.38 12.18
N VAL A 412 -13.12 -6.80 12.58
CA VAL A 412 -11.94 -5.93 12.62
C VAL A 412 -11.63 -5.38 11.22
N ASP A 413 -11.58 -6.26 10.22
CA ASP A 413 -11.28 -5.88 8.83
C ASP A 413 -12.34 -4.90 8.28
N ALA A 414 -13.63 -5.20 8.48
CA ALA A 414 -14.73 -4.32 8.09
C ALA A 414 -14.69 -2.96 8.81
N SER A 415 -14.37 -2.94 10.11
CA SER A 415 -14.24 -1.70 10.89
C SER A 415 -13.06 -0.85 10.42
N ASN A 416 -11.93 -1.48 10.10
CA ASN A 416 -10.76 -0.81 9.54
C ASN A 416 -11.08 -0.17 8.18
N GLN A 417 -11.80 -0.85 7.30
CA GLN A 417 -12.23 -0.27 6.03
C GLN A 417 -13.13 0.96 6.21
N ALA A 418 -14.03 0.94 7.19
CA ALA A 418 -15.00 2.00 7.42
C ALA A 418 -14.46 3.21 8.21
N LEU A 419 -13.63 2.95 9.23
CA LEU A 419 -13.21 3.93 10.25
C LEU A 419 -11.70 3.84 10.57
N GLY A 420 -10.89 3.40 9.60
CA GLY A 420 -9.52 2.99 9.81
C GLY A 420 -8.62 4.03 10.48
N GLU A 421 -8.69 5.32 10.12
CA GLU A 421 -7.87 6.34 10.78
C GLU A 421 -8.37 6.69 12.20
N ALA A 422 -9.69 6.65 12.44
CA ALA A 422 -10.22 6.86 13.78
C ALA A 422 -9.79 5.73 14.74
N ILE A 423 -9.78 4.48 14.25
CA ILE A 423 -9.23 3.32 14.97
C ILE A 423 -7.73 3.45 15.12
N GLY A 424 -7.03 3.84 14.04
CA GLY A 424 -5.58 4.03 14.01
C GLY A 424 -5.06 5.03 15.02
N LYS A 425 -5.81 6.08 15.29
CA LYS A 425 -5.50 7.06 16.34
C LYS A 425 -5.43 6.39 17.71
N LEU A 426 -6.43 5.58 18.04
CA LEU A 426 -6.46 4.85 19.32
C LEU A 426 -5.38 3.75 19.39
N TYR A 427 -5.10 3.12 18.24
CA TYR A 427 -4.02 2.14 18.11
C TYR A 427 -2.65 2.73 18.41
N VAL A 428 -2.32 3.88 17.81
CA VAL A 428 -1.05 4.59 18.01
C VAL A 428 -0.87 5.00 19.49
N GLU A 429 -1.91 5.53 20.10
CA GLU A 429 -1.89 5.94 21.52
C GLU A 429 -1.48 4.78 22.46
N ARG A 430 -1.78 3.52 22.10
CA ARG A 430 -1.54 2.33 22.93
C ARG A 430 -0.29 1.54 22.54
N HIS A 431 -0.02 1.42 21.24
CA HIS A 431 0.89 0.41 20.70
C HIS A 431 2.11 0.99 19.98
N PHE A 432 2.26 2.31 19.87
CA PHE A 432 3.38 2.92 19.16
C PHE A 432 4.13 3.96 20.01
N SER A 433 5.35 3.61 20.42
CA SER A 433 6.12 4.49 21.31
C SER A 433 6.89 5.58 20.53
N PRO A 434 7.09 6.77 21.13
CA PRO A 434 7.97 7.79 20.55
C PRO A 434 9.41 7.30 20.35
N GLN A 435 9.89 6.38 21.19
CA GLN A 435 11.25 5.81 21.08
C GLN A 435 11.37 4.92 19.84
N THR A 436 10.38 4.08 19.55
CA THR A 436 10.32 3.27 18.33
C THR A 436 10.37 4.17 17.10
N LYS A 437 9.55 5.24 17.10
CA LYS A 437 9.54 6.22 16.01
C LYS A 437 10.92 6.85 15.79
N ALA A 438 11.56 7.36 16.85
CA ALA A 438 12.85 8.04 16.76
C ALA A 438 13.96 7.12 16.21
N ARG A 439 13.97 5.83 16.59
CA ARG A 439 14.94 4.85 16.07
C ARG A 439 14.68 4.55 14.60
N ALA A 440 13.40 4.38 14.20
CA ALA A 440 13.02 4.17 12.81
C ALA A 440 13.40 5.41 11.95
N ASP A 441 13.12 6.63 12.42
CA ASP A 441 13.51 7.87 11.74
C ASP A 441 15.05 7.95 11.53
N THR A 442 15.84 7.54 12.53
CA THR A 442 17.31 7.49 12.43
C THR A 442 17.74 6.48 11.35
N MET A 443 17.13 5.30 11.31
CA MET A 443 17.41 4.28 10.31
C MET A 443 17.10 4.79 8.89
N VAL A 444 15.99 5.49 8.69
CA VAL A 444 15.63 6.13 7.42
C VAL A 444 16.71 7.09 6.95
N GLN A 445 17.22 7.97 7.83
CA GLN A 445 18.28 8.91 7.47
C GLN A 445 19.57 8.20 7.03
N ASN A 446 19.94 7.13 7.71
CA ASN A 446 21.12 6.33 7.35
C ASN A 446 20.92 5.64 5.98
N LEU A 447 19.72 5.16 5.68
CA LEU A 447 19.40 4.50 4.41
C LEU A 447 19.39 5.51 3.25
N ILE A 448 18.80 6.69 3.44
CA ILE A 448 18.84 7.77 2.43
C ILE A 448 20.30 8.18 2.13
N ALA A 449 21.13 8.32 3.17
CA ALA A 449 22.55 8.63 2.99
C ALA A 449 23.29 7.53 2.23
N ALA A 450 23.06 6.26 2.57
CA ALA A 450 23.67 5.12 1.91
C ALA A 450 23.21 5.00 0.44
N PHE A 451 21.90 5.18 0.16
CA PHE A 451 21.38 5.16 -1.21
C PHE A 451 22.01 6.29 -2.06
N GLY A 452 22.15 7.49 -1.50
CA GLY A 452 22.84 8.61 -2.14
C GLY A 452 24.30 8.29 -2.49
N ALA A 453 25.02 7.62 -1.58
CA ALA A 453 26.39 7.17 -1.82
C ALA A 453 26.47 6.10 -2.95
N ARG A 454 25.48 5.19 -3.03
CA ARG A 454 25.38 4.20 -4.11
C ARG A 454 25.13 4.88 -5.47
N ILE A 455 24.25 5.89 -5.55
CA ILE A 455 24.06 6.69 -6.78
C ILE A 455 25.40 7.34 -7.18
N ASP A 456 26.16 7.91 -6.25
CA ASP A 456 27.47 8.51 -6.54
C ASP A 456 28.47 7.47 -7.08
N ALA A 457 28.45 6.25 -6.53
CA ALA A 457 29.34 5.15 -6.92
C ALA A 457 28.92 4.42 -8.22
N ALA A 458 27.72 4.61 -8.72
CA ALA A 458 27.20 3.90 -9.91
C ALA A 458 27.99 4.30 -11.18
N GLU A 459 28.94 3.46 -11.61
CA GLU A 459 29.82 3.74 -12.77
C GLU A 459 29.08 3.76 -14.09
N TRP A 460 27.94 3.04 -14.18
CA TRP A 460 27.14 2.96 -15.41
C TRP A 460 26.33 4.24 -15.69
N MET A 461 26.18 5.12 -14.71
CA MET A 461 25.32 6.29 -14.76
C MET A 461 26.13 7.56 -15.06
N SER A 462 25.67 8.37 -15.99
CA SER A 462 26.27 9.67 -16.31
C SER A 462 26.12 10.69 -15.16
N PRO A 463 26.99 11.70 -15.09
CA PRO A 463 26.87 12.76 -14.07
C PRO A 463 25.52 13.48 -14.12
N GLN A 464 24.91 13.65 -15.30
CA GLN A 464 23.62 14.29 -15.48
C GLN A 464 22.52 13.47 -14.81
N THR A 465 22.44 12.16 -15.07
CA THR A 465 21.44 11.27 -14.47
C THR A 465 21.64 11.15 -12.97
N LYS A 466 22.88 11.05 -12.48
CA LYS A 466 23.18 11.07 -11.04
C LYS A 466 22.66 12.33 -10.35
N GLN A 467 22.83 13.51 -10.95
CA GLN A 467 22.33 14.75 -10.40
C GLN A 467 20.80 14.74 -10.23
N ARG A 468 20.07 14.24 -11.24
CA ARG A 468 18.60 14.12 -11.20
C ARG A 468 18.15 13.08 -10.17
N ALA A 469 18.78 11.92 -10.13
CA ALA A 469 18.50 10.88 -9.14
C ALA A 469 18.71 11.40 -7.70
N LYS A 470 19.80 12.15 -7.46
CA LYS A 470 20.07 12.76 -6.16
C LYS A 470 19.08 13.87 -5.80
N ALA A 471 18.63 14.67 -6.76
CA ALA A 471 17.57 15.65 -6.53
C ALA A 471 16.26 14.98 -6.12
N LYS A 472 15.91 13.87 -6.78
CA LYS A 472 14.72 13.07 -6.42
C LYS A 472 14.84 12.47 -5.02
N LEU A 473 15.99 11.88 -4.68
CA LEU A 473 16.26 11.33 -3.34
C LEU A 473 16.22 12.42 -2.26
N ALA A 474 16.76 13.61 -2.53
CA ALA A 474 16.75 14.73 -1.59
C ALA A 474 15.34 15.31 -1.36
N GLY A 475 14.46 15.20 -2.35
CA GLY A 475 13.04 15.58 -2.26
C GLY A 475 12.12 14.51 -1.67
N LEU A 476 12.66 13.33 -1.34
CA LEU A 476 11.88 12.21 -0.82
C LEU A 476 11.31 12.52 0.57
N ARG A 477 10.00 12.38 0.72
CA ARG A 477 9.30 12.61 1.99
C ARG A 477 8.97 11.27 2.64
N VAL A 478 9.09 11.20 3.97
CA VAL A 478 8.83 9.96 4.70
C VAL A 478 7.83 10.19 5.83
N GLY A 479 6.74 9.46 5.78
CA GLY A 479 5.74 9.34 6.84
C GLY A 479 6.02 8.11 7.71
N MET A 480 6.19 8.31 9.02
CA MET A 480 6.55 7.24 9.95
C MET A 480 5.51 7.12 11.07
N GLY A 481 4.88 5.95 11.15
CA GLY A 481 3.97 5.54 12.21
C GLY A 481 2.52 5.94 11.97
N TYR A 482 2.24 7.23 11.75
CA TYR A 482 0.88 7.76 11.61
C TYR A 482 0.84 9.10 10.89
N PRO A 483 -0.34 9.52 10.34
CA PRO A 483 -0.47 10.77 9.61
C PRO A 483 -0.38 11.98 10.57
N PRO A 484 0.14 13.14 10.09
CA PRO A 484 0.19 14.36 10.89
C PRO A 484 -1.20 14.95 11.14
N LYS A 485 -2.17 14.63 10.29
CA LYS A 485 -3.56 15.08 10.39
C LYS A 485 -4.49 13.89 10.22
N TRP A 486 -5.41 13.72 11.18
CA TRP A 486 -6.40 12.66 11.15
C TRP A 486 -7.62 13.03 10.29
N ARG A 487 -8.18 12.00 9.64
CA ARG A 487 -9.41 12.11 8.85
C ARG A 487 -10.60 12.47 9.73
N ASP A 488 -11.45 13.38 9.25
CA ASP A 488 -12.71 13.75 9.91
C ASP A 488 -13.83 12.81 9.45
N TYR A 489 -14.37 12.04 10.38
CA TYR A 489 -15.52 11.16 10.19
C TYR A 489 -16.85 11.76 10.65
N SER A 490 -16.93 13.06 10.93
CA SER A 490 -18.14 13.70 11.47
C SER A 490 -19.37 13.46 10.59
N ALA A 491 -19.21 13.52 9.27
CA ALA A 491 -20.27 13.33 8.28
C ALA A 491 -20.68 11.86 8.05
N LEU A 492 -19.93 10.88 8.57
CA LEU A 492 -20.29 9.47 8.47
C LEU A 492 -21.35 9.10 9.50
N GLU A 493 -22.55 8.71 9.08
CA GLU A 493 -23.58 8.17 9.94
C GLU A 493 -23.36 6.66 10.16
N VAL A 494 -23.34 6.25 11.43
CA VAL A 494 -23.25 4.85 11.84
C VAL A 494 -24.40 4.52 12.80
N ARG A 495 -25.07 3.39 12.57
CA ARG A 495 -26.19 2.88 13.35
C ARG A 495 -25.84 1.52 13.93
N ARG A 496 -26.09 1.34 15.22
CA ARG A 496 -25.70 0.13 15.95
C ARG A 496 -26.42 -1.15 15.52
N ASP A 497 -27.54 -1.01 14.83
CA ASP A 497 -28.40 -2.11 14.39
C ASP A 497 -28.41 -2.32 12.87
N ASP A 498 -27.52 -1.68 12.10
CA ASP A 498 -27.58 -1.66 10.63
C ASP A 498 -26.23 -2.01 10.00
N ALA A 499 -25.85 -3.30 10.01
CA ALA A 499 -24.55 -3.77 9.53
C ALA A 499 -24.31 -3.44 8.05
N LEU A 500 -25.22 -3.83 7.14
CA LEU A 500 -25.09 -3.57 5.71
C LEU A 500 -25.17 -2.08 5.38
N GLY A 501 -26.15 -1.37 5.94
CA GLY A 501 -26.27 0.07 5.70
C GLY A 501 -25.08 0.88 6.23
N ASN A 502 -24.43 0.44 7.31
CA ASN A 502 -23.18 1.08 7.78
C ASN A 502 -22.05 0.90 6.77
N ALA A 503 -21.86 -0.30 6.23
CA ALA A 503 -20.85 -0.57 5.21
C ALA A 503 -21.08 0.28 3.95
N GLN A 504 -22.32 0.31 3.44
CA GLN A 504 -22.69 1.11 2.27
C GLN A 504 -22.50 2.62 2.51
N ARG A 505 -22.84 3.13 3.70
CA ARG A 505 -22.63 4.54 4.06
C ARG A 505 -21.15 4.88 4.17
N ALA A 506 -20.33 3.99 4.75
CA ALA A 506 -18.89 4.17 4.86
C ALA A 506 -18.21 4.19 3.47
N GLU A 507 -18.59 3.25 2.61
CA GLU A 507 -18.09 3.19 1.24
C GLU A 507 -18.46 4.44 0.42
N LEU A 508 -19.71 4.91 0.56
CA LEU A 508 -20.17 6.12 -0.11
C LEU A 508 -19.54 7.40 0.49
N PHE A 509 -19.30 7.43 1.80
CA PHE A 509 -18.58 8.51 2.46
C PHE A 509 -17.17 8.62 1.90
N GLU A 510 -16.44 7.51 1.79
CA GLU A 510 -15.09 7.48 1.25
C GLU A 510 -15.05 7.86 -0.23
N TYR A 511 -16.00 7.39 -1.03
CA TYR A 511 -16.15 7.79 -2.43
C TYR A 511 -16.35 9.31 -2.58
N ARG A 512 -17.29 9.88 -1.82
CA ARG A 512 -17.59 11.32 -1.85
C ARG A 512 -16.39 12.15 -1.39
N ARG A 513 -15.68 11.69 -0.38
CA ARG A 513 -14.43 12.31 0.08
C ARG A 513 -13.39 12.35 -1.03
N ASN A 514 -13.21 11.23 -1.74
CA ASN A 514 -12.26 11.15 -2.84
C ASN A 514 -12.65 12.06 -4.00
N ILE A 515 -13.88 12.01 -4.51
CA ILE A 515 -14.28 12.89 -5.63
C ILE A 515 -14.25 14.38 -5.28
N ALA A 516 -14.40 14.75 -4.00
CA ALA A 516 -14.30 16.14 -3.55
C ALA A 516 -12.87 16.70 -3.64
N LYS A 517 -11.84 15.88 -3.82
CA LYS A 517 -10.46 16.31 -4.08
C LYS A 517 -10.29 16.90 -5.49
N LEU A 518 -11.14 16.53 -6.44
CA LEU A 518 -11.05 17.00 -7.81
C LEU A 518 -11.21 18.52 -7.86
N GLY A 519 -10.25 19.20 -8.51
CA GLY A 519 -10.16 20.64 -8.55
C GLY A 519 -9.52 21.28 -7.30
N GLN A 520 -9.06 20.49 -6.34
CA GLN A 520 -8.27 20.95 -5.19
C GLN A 520 -6.78 20.70 -5.41
N PRO A 521 -5.91 21.46 -4.74
CA PRO A 521 -4.49 21.11 -4.65
C PRO A 521 -4.29 19.75 -3.97
N VAL A 522 -3.23 19.04 -4.36
CA VAL A 522 -2.88 17.74 -3.76
C VAL A 522 -2.50 17.90 -2.29
N ASP A 523 -3.20 17.18 -1.41
CA ASP A 523 -2.84 17.06 0.02
C ASP A 523 -1.76 15.98 0.19
N ARG A 524 -0.50 16.42 0.23
CA ARG A 524 0.66 15.54 0.37
C ARG A 524 0.87 15.00 1.80
N GLU A 525 -0.02 15.29 2.72
CA GLU A 525 0.00 14.75 4.10
C GLU A 525 -1.03 13.63 4.29
N GLU A 526 -1.93 13.42 3.32
CA GLU A 526 -2.92 12.35 3.37
C GLU A 526 -2.24 10.97 3.36
N TRP A 527 -2.74 10.04 4.19
CA TRP A 527 -2.27 8.66 4.22
C TRP A 527 -3.24 7.72 3.52
N PHE A 528 -2.68 6.71 2.81
CA PHE A 528 -3.42 5.65 2.12
C PHE A 528 -3.47 4.36 2.94
N LEU A 529 -2.56 4.20 3.92
CA LEU A 529 -2.54 3.11 4.87
C LEU A 529 -2.89 3.60 6.27
N TYR A 530 -3.60 2.78 7.02
CA TYR A 530 -3.92 3.08 8.42
C TYR A 530 -2.76 2.67 9.35
N PRO A 531 -2.57 3.31 10.51
CA PRO A 531 -1.47 2.98 11.42
C PRO A 531 -1.42 1.52 11.89
N GLN A 532 -2.56 0.84 11.99
CA GLN A 532 -2.68 -0.58 12.34
C GLN A 532 -2.51 -1.53 11.15
N THR A 533 -2.25 -1.03 9.95
CA THR A 533 -1.96 -1.84 8.76
C THR A 533 -0.52 -2.32 8.78
N VAL A 534 -0.30 -3.61 8.56
CA VAL A 534 1.05 -4.21 8.44
C VAL A 534 1.47 -4.17 6.99
N ASN A 535 1.98 -3.06 6.56
CA ASN A 535 2.52 -2.82 5.22
C ASN A 535 3.41 -1.57 5.21
N ALA A 536 4.08 -1.31 4.09
CA ALA A 536 4.76 -0.07 3.74
C ALA A 536 4.43 0.26 2.29
N LEU A 537 4.62 1.50 1.86
CA LEU A 537 4.46 1.82 0.44
C LEU A 537 5.23 3.07 0.02
N ASN A 538 5.61 3.07 -1.26
CA ASN A 538 6.09 4.23 -2.01
C ASN A 538 4.93 4.86 -2.80
N ILE A 539 4.92 6.18 -2.88
CA ILE A 539 3.94 6.97 -3.64
C ILE A 539 4.71 7.79 -4.69
N PRO A 540 4.90 7.24 -5.90
CA PRO A 540 5.77 7.86 -6.92
C PRO A 540 5.29 9.26 -7.34
N LEU A 541 3.98 9.47 -7.44
CA LEU A 541 3.36 10.75 -7.79
C LEU A 541 3.56 11.86 -6.76
N GLU A 542 3.96 11.49 -5.53
CA GLU A 542 4.21 12.43 -4.45
C GLU A 542 5.66 12.45 -3.99
N ASN A 543 6.51 11.59 -4.55
CA ASN A 543 7.86 11.32 -4.09
C ASN A 543 7.89 11.10 -2.58
N ARG A 544 7.11 10.14 -2.09
CA ARG A 544 6.85 9.93 -0.66
C ARG A 544 6.77 8.47 -0.29
N LEU A 545 7.23 8.15 0.93
CA LEU A 545 7.12 6.83 1.57
C LEU A 545 6.18 6.90 2.77
N ILE A 546 5.47 5.80 3.06
CA ILE A 546 4.63 5.64 4.26
C ILE A 546 4.96 4.31 4.94
N PHE A 547 5.25 4.38 6.24
CA PHE A 547 5.46 3.22 7.12
C PHE A 547 4.49 3.29 8.30
N PRO A 548 3.37 2.54 8.28
CA PRO A 548 2.43 2.46 9.40
C PRO A 548 3.08 1.93 10.68
N ALA A 549 2.50 2.27 11.83
CA ALA A 549 3.02 1.86 13.14
C ALA A 549 3.11 0.34 13.30
N ALA A 550 2.12 -0.40 12.76
CA ALA A 550 2.02 -1.85 12.97
C ALA A 550 3.14 -2.66 12.32
N ILE A 551 3.80 -2.18 11.24
CA ILE A 551 4.92 -2.92 10.65
C ILE A 551 6.21 -2.81 11.50
N LEU A 552 6.29 -1.79 12.37
CA LEU A 552 7.47 -1.54 13.22
C LEU A 552 7.45 -2.44 14.47
N GLN A 553 7.31 -3.74 14.26
CA GLN A 553 7.26 -4.80 15.27
C GLN A 553 8.10 -6.02 14.83
N PRO A 554 8.55 -6.88 15.79
CA PRO A 554 9.25 -8.12 15.47
C PRO A 554 8.42 -9.03 14.53
N PRO A 555 9.04 -9.67 13.51
CA PRO A 555 10.48 -9.78 13.26
C PRO A 555 11.09 -8.65 12.39
N PHE A 556 10.31 -7.64 11.97
CA PHE A 556 10.85 -6.58 11.13
C PHE A 556 11.66 -5.56 11.93
N PHE A 557 11.13 -5.10 13.05
CA PHE A 557 11.79 -4.11 13.90
C PHE A 557 11.59 -4.42 15.38
N ASP A 558 12.69 -4.44 16.12
CA ASP A 558 12.67 -4.60 17.58
C ASP A 558 13.63 -3.59 18.21
N GLY A 559 13.11 -2.70 19.05
CA GLY A 559 13.90 -1.71 19.77
C GLY A 559 14.97 -2.32 20.71
N ALA A 560 14.86 -3.58 21.08
CA ALA A 560 15.83 -4.30 21.90
C ALA A 560 16.75 -5.23 21.09
N ALA A 561 16.50 -5.43 19.79
CA ALA A 561 17.31 -6.29 18.94
C ALA A 561 18.65 -5.66 18.53
N ASP A 562 19.57 -6.53 18.10
CA ASP A 562 20.82 -6.13 17.45
C ASP A 562 20.54 -5.34 16.17
N ASP A 563 21.29 -4.26 15.98
CA ASP A 563 21.08 -3.38 14.81
C ASP A 563 21.30 -4.11 13.48
N ALA A 564 22.24 -5.07 13.40
CA ALA A 564 22.43 -5.85 12.16
C ALA A 564 21.15 -6.58 11.74
N VAL A 565 20.40 -7.14 12.70
CA VAL A 565 19.11 -7.80 12.44
C VAL A 565 18.06 -6.76 11.99
N ASN A 566 17.95 -5.62 12.71
CA ASN A 566 17.00 -4.55 12.35
C ASN A 566 17.28 -3.96 10.96
N TYR A 567 18.58 -3.75 10.60
CA TYR A 567 18.92 -3.29 9.25
C TYR A 567 18.67 -4.36 8.19
N GLY A 568 18.92 -5.64 8.50
CA GLY A 568 18.63 -6.73 7.56
C GLY A 568 17.14 -6.94 7.31
N ALA A 569 16.29 -6.69 8.31
CA ALA A 569 14.84 -6.80 8.21
C ALA A 569 14.22 -5.45 7.81
N MET A 570 13.90 -4.58 8.77
CA MET A 570 13.20 -3.31 8.51
C MET A 570 14.03 -2.34 7.67
N GLY A 571 15.37 -2.32 7.88
CA GLY A 571 16.25 -1.48 7.06
C GLY A 571 16.19 -1.85 5.58
N ALA A 572 16.17 -3.14 5.27
CA ALA A 572 16.00 -3.60 3.89
C ALA A 572 14.61 -3.27 3.31
N VAL A 573 13.53 -3.33 4.13
CA VAL A 573 12.19 -2.88 3.71
C VAL A 573 12.17 -1.38 3.45
N ILE A 574 12.78 -0.55 4.31
CA ILE A 574 12.86 0.90 4.07
C ILE A 574 13.68 1.19 2.80
N GLY A 575 14.80 0.50 2.60
CA GLY A 575 15.60 0.60 1.39
C GLY A 575 14.85 0.17 0.12
N HIS A 576 14.01 -0.86 0.23
CA HIS A 576 13.09 -1.33 -0.80
C HIS A 576 12.09 -0.23 -1.19
N GLU A 577 11.43 0.40 -0.22
CA GLU A 577 10.51 1.52 -0.49
C GLU A 577 11.22 2.73 -1.10
N ILE A 578 12.45 3.07 -0.65
CA ILE A 578 13.27 4.11 -1.30
C ILE A 578 13.50 3.73 -2.76
N SER A 579 13.83 2.48 -3.02
CA SER A 579 14.15 1.96 -4.35
C SER A 579 12.97 2.00 -5.31
N HIS A 580 11.72 1.87 -4.83
CA HIS A 580 10.53 2.05 -5.67
C HIS A 580 10.43 3.43 -6.34
N SER A 581 11.08 4.46 -5.78
CA SER A 581 11.22 5.73 -6.51
C SER A 581 12.12 5.61 -7.75
N PHE A 582 12.85 4.51 -7.92
CA PHE A 582 13.88 4.28 -8.92
C PHE A 582 13.77 2.91 -9.62
N ASP A 583 12.73 2.13 -9.38
CA ASP A 583 12.45 0.88 -10.08
C ASP A 583 11.96 1.13 -11.52
N ASN A 584 11.53 0.10 -12.24
CA ASN A 584 11.07 0.23 -13.63
C ASN A 584 9.82 1.11 -13.82
N SER A 585 9.04 1.34 -12.77
CA SER A 585 7.88 2.24 -12.78
C SER A 585 8.23 3.60 -12.17
N GLY A 586 8.84 3.63 -10.98
CA GLY A 586 9.21 4.87 -10.31
C GLY A 586 10.25 5.69 -11.04
N ALA A 587 11.17 5.03 -11.78
CA ALA A 587 12.17 5.68 -12.63
C ALA A 587 11.57 6.57 -13.74
N LEU A 588 10.29 6.39 -14.06
CA LEU A 588 9.59 7.21 -15.05
C LEU A 588 9.12 8.57 -14.50
N PHE A 589 9.14 8.74 -13.16
CA PHE A 589 8.70 9.98 -12.49
C PHE A 589 9.90 10.83 -12.08
N ASP A 590 9.79 12.15 -12.32
CA ASP A 590 10.80 13.11 -11.88
C ASP A 590 10.69 13.43 -10.38
N GLU A 591 11.54 14.34 -9.88
CA GLU A 591 11.59 14.77 -8.48
C GLU A 591 10.31 15.45 -7.97
N SER A 592 9.43 15.89 -8.88
CA SER A 592 8.14 16.49 -8.52
C SER A 592 6.99 15.46 -8.49
N GLY A 593 7.24 14.22 -8.93
CA GLY A 593 6.24 13.17 -9.12
C GLY A 593 5.55 13.21 -10.48
N ARG A 594 6.09 13.97 -11.45
CA ARG A 594 5.56 14.04 -12.80
C ARG A 594 6.11 12.89 -13.65
N LEU A 595 5.26 12.25 -14.46
CA LEU A 595 5.67 11.32 -15.50
C LEU A 595 6.45 12.10 -16.56
N ALA A 596 7.77 12.04 -16.50
CA ALA A 596 8.68 12.78 -17.36
C ALA A 596 10.02 12.07 -17.47
N ASN A 597 10.51 11.89 -18.68
CA ASN A 597 11.84 11.32 -18.90
C ASN A 597 12.94 12.29 -18.42
N TRP A 598 13.67 11.89 -17.38
CA TRP A 598 14.79 12.63 -16.80
C TRP A 598 16.17 11.96 -17.05
N TRP A 599 16.17 10.85 -17.76
CA TRP A 599 17.32 10.04 -18.08
C TRP A 599 18.04 10.52 -19.34
N THR A 600 19.34 10.23 -19.45
CA THR A 600 19.95 10.17 -20.77
C THR A 600 19.50 8.86 -21.45
N PRO A 601 19.37 8.82 -22.80
CA PRO A 601 18.95 7.62 -23.51
C PRO A 601 19.88 6.42 -23.25
N GLU A 602 21.19 6.67 -23.12
CA GLU A 602 22.19 5.64 -22.88
C GLU A 602 22.09 5.05 -21.47
N ASP A 603 21.84 5.89 -20.46
CA ASP A 603 21.67 5.42 -19.08
C ASP A 603 20.37 4.66 -18.91
N PHE A 604 19.28 5.13 -19.51
CA PHE A 604 18.00 4.41 -19.47
C PHE A 604 18.12 3.03 -20.11
N LYS A 605 18.78 2.92 -21.27
CA LYS A 605 19.04 1.64 -21.91
C LYS A 605 19.87 0.68 -21.04
N ARG A 606 20.85 1.20 -20.29
CA ARG A 606 21.63 0.37 -19.34
C ARG A 606 20.78 -0.11 -18.17
N PHE A 607 19.93 0.77 -17.65
CA PHE A 607 18.97 0.42 -16.63
C PHE A 607 17.99 -0.67 -17.09
N GLU A 608 17.39 -0.52 -18.28
CA GLU A 608 16.51 -1.54 -18.87
C GLU A 608 17.21 -2.88 -19.08
N ALA A 609 18.49 -2.85 -19.53
CA ALA A 609 19.28 -4.07 -19.71
C ALA A 609 19.56 -4.80 -18.39
N ALA A 610 19.84 -4.05 -17.30
CA ALA A 610 20.00 -4.61 -15.96
C ALA A 610 18.68 -5.19 -15.43
N GLY A 611 17.57 -4.48 -15.62
CA GLY A 611 16.22 -4.97 -15.29
C GLY A 611 15.88 -6.26 -16.05
N ALA A 612 16.13 -6.31 -17.36
CA ALA A 612 15.91 -7.52 -18.16
C ALA A 612 16.75 -8.71 -17.68
N ALA A 613 17.99 -8.47 -17.25
CA ALA A 613 18.84 -9.52 -16.68
C ALA A 613 18.28 -10.04 -15.35
N LEU A 614 17.73 -9.15 -14.49
CA LEU A 614 17.10 -9.53 -13.24
C LEU A 614 15.81 -10.32 -13.48
N ALA A 615 14.93 -9.85 -14.38
CA ALA A 615 13.72 -10.59 -14.76
C ALA A 615 14.05 -12.00 -15.26
N ALA A 616 15.06 -12.15 -16.15
CA ALA A 616 15.52 -13.45 -16.61
C ALA A 616 16.07 -14.33 -15.48
N GLN A 617 16.68 -13.75 -14.43
CA GLN A 617 17.13 -14.50 -13.26
C GLN A 617 15.93 -15.07 -12.49
N PHE A 618 14.85 -14.26 -12.28
CA PHE A 618 13.64 -14.70 -11.59
C PHE A 618 12.80 -15.69 -12.40
N ASP A 619 12.76 -15.60 -13.73
CA ASP A 619 12.12 -16.59 -14.61
C ASP A 619 12.69 -18.02 -14.44
N THR A 620 13.91 -18.15 -13.89
CA THR A 620 14.51 -19.48 -13.61
C THR A 620 13.90 -20.18 -12.40
N TYR A 621 13.18 -19.46 -11.53
CA TYR A 621 12.58 -20.02 -10.33
C TYR A 621 11.29 -20.76 -10.66
N LYS A 622 11.26 -22.06 -10.37
CA LYS A 622 10.13 -22.95 -10.68
C LYS A 622 9.59 -23.58 -9.39
N PRO A 623 8.62 -22.90 -8.75
CA PRO A 623 7.97 -23.45 -7.54
C PRO A 623 7.20 -24.74 -7.82
N PHE A 624 6.73 -24.93 -9.06
CA PHE A 624 6.06 -26.14 -9.53
C PHE A 624 6.67 -26.61 -10.85
N PRO A 625 6.56 -27.92 -11.21
CA PRO A 625 7.08 -28.41 -12.47
C PRO A 625 6.47 -27.72 -13.71
N ASP A 626 5.24 -27.26 -13.58
CA ASP A 626 4.40 -26.66 -14.63
C ASP A 626 4.21 -25.14 -14.48
N ALA A 627 4.81 -24.49 -13.46
CA ALA A 627 4.69 -23.06 -13.24
C ALA A 627 6.00 -22.44 -12.73
N ALA A 628 6.35 -21.30 -13.29
CA ALA A 628 7.51 -20.50 -12.90
C ALA A 628 7.08 -19.13 -12.37
N VAL A 629 8.00 -18.43 -11.71
CA VAL A 629 7.87 -16.99 -11.43
C VAL A 629 7.88 -16.24 -12.76
N ASN A 630 7.05 -15.21 -12.88
CA ASN A 630 7.06 -14.31 -14.03
C ASN A 630 7.93 -13.10 -13.69
N GLY A 631 9.21 -13.14 -14.04
CA GLY A 631 10.16 -12.09 -13.71
C GLY A 631 9.84 -10.72 -14.33
N LYS A 632 8.98 -10.65 -15.37
CA LYS A 632 8.49 -9.37 -15.88
C LYS A 632 7.38 -8.79 -15.01
N LEU A 633 6.52 -9.63 -14.46
CA LEU A 633 5.48 -9.22 -13.53
C LEU A 633 6.11 -8.72 -12.22
N THR A 634 7.15 -9.41 -11.74
CA THR A 634 7.78 -9.12 -10.43
C THR A 634 8.95 -8.12 -10.51
N LEU A 635 9.29 -7.60 -11.70
CA LEU A 635 10.53 -6.83 -11.92
C LEU A 635 10.69 -5.64 -10.98
N GLY A 636 9.64 -4.85 -10.74
CA GLY A 636 9.70 -3.68 -9.86
C GLY A 636 10.09 -4.09 -8.44
N GLU A 637 9.45 -5.11 -7.93
CA GLU A 637 9.69 -5.66 -6.61
C GLU A 637 11.08 -6.30 -6.49
N ASP A 638 11.51 -7.01 -7.53
CA ASP A 638 12.84 -7.63 -7.57
C ASP A 638 13.96 -6.59 -7.59
N ILE A 639 13.79 -5.47 -8.32
CA ILE A 639 14.71 -4.32 -8.31
C ILE A 639 14.76 -3.71 -6.91
N ALA A 640 13.59 -3.50 -6.30
CA ALA A 640 13.47 -2.90 -4.97
C ALA A 640 14.12 -3.77 -3.89
N ASP A 641 13.99 -5.09 -3.96
CA ASP A 641 14.65 -6.04 -3.05
C ASP A 641 16.18 -6.00 -3.18
N VAL A 642 16.71 -6.04 -4.41
CA VAL A 642 18.17 -6.01 -4.64
C VAL A 642 18.76 -4.70 -4.12
N ALA A 643 18.19 -3.57 -4.50
CA ALA A 643 18.67 -2.25 -4.10
C ALA A 643 18.44 -1.99 -2.60
N GLY A 644 17.30 -2.42 -2.07
CA GLY A 644 16.94 -2.27 -0.66
C GLY A 644 17.90 -3.00 0.26
N LEU A 645 18.16 -4.29 -0.01
CA LEU A 645 19.10 -5.08 0.78
C LEU A 645 20.55 -4.56 0.69
N ALA A 646 20.98 -4.19 -0.53
CA ALA A 646 22.30 -3.61 -0.73
C ALA A 646 22.47 -2.29 0.03
N THR A 647 21.45 -1.43 -0.01
CA THR A 647 21.43 -0.15 0.71
C THR A 647 21.43 -0.35 2.22
N ALA A 648 20.65 -1.32 2.71
CA ALA A 648 20.59 -1.65 4.14
C ALA A 648 21.95 -2.13 4.68
N TYR A 649 22.66 -2.95 3.89
CA TYR A 649 24.02 -3.39 4.22
C TYR A 649 24.97 -2.20 4.34
N ASP A 650 24.98 -1.31 3.35
CA ASP A 650 25.85 -0.14 3.34
C ASP A 650 25.49 0.84 4.48
N ALA A 651 24.19 1.04 4.74
CA ALA A 651 23.72 1.90 5.82
C ALA A 651 24.13 1.36 7.20
N TYR A 652 24.04 0.04 7.41
CA TYR A 652 24.52 -0.62 8.62
C TYR A 652 26.02 -0.40 8.79
N ARG A 653 26.82 -0.65 7.75
CA ARG A 653 28.29 -0.46 7.78
C ARG A 653 28.67 0.99 8.05
N LEU A 654 27.96 1.94 7.48
CA LEU A 654 28.18 3.36 7.70
C LEU A 654 27.87 3.76 9.15
N ALA A 655 26.73 3.32 9.68
CA ALA A 655 26.30 3.64 11.04
C ALA A 655 27.22 3.03 12.13
N HIS A 656 27.91 1.92 11.80
CA HIS A 656 28.73 1.16 12.74
C HIS A 656 30.22 1.12 12.39
N LYS A 657 30.69 2.03 11.50
CA LYS A 657 32.08 2.04 10.99
C LYS A 657 33.15 2.08 12.10
N ASP A 658 32.86 2.71 13.23
CA ASP A 658 33.77 2.90 14.36
C ASP A 658 33.52 1.87 15.50
N ARG A 659 32.65 0.90 15.32
CA ARG A 659 32.35 -0.15 16.29
C ARG A 659 33.06 -1.46 15.93
N PRO A 660 33.60 -2.19 16.91
CA PRO A 660 34.14 -3.53 16.66
C PRO A 660 33.07 -4.46 16.10
N ALA A 661 33.42 -5.32 15.16
CA ALA A 661 32.54 -6.38 14.68
C ALA A 661 32.44 -7.47 15.77
N GLU A 662 31.35 -7.44 16.54
CA GLU A 662 31.08 -8.41 17.59
C GLU A 662 30.36 -9.64 17.03
N THR A 663 30.85 -10.84 17.38
CA THR A 663 30.18 -12.10 17.05
C THR A 663 29.21 -12.45 18.19
N LEU A 664 27.92 -12.59 17.88
CA LEU A 664 26.88 -12.96 18.83
C LEU A 664 26.35 -14.37 18.49
N ASP A 665 26.35 -15.29 19.47
CA ASP A 665 25.93 -16.68 19.31
C ASP A 665 26.56 -17.40 18.09
N GLY A 666 27.82 -17.02 17.77
CA GLY A 666 28.57 -17.59 16.64
C GLY A 666 28.28 -16.96 15.28
N PHE A 667 27.46 -15.88 15.21
CA PHE A 667 27.17 -15.17 13.98
C PHE A 667 27.87 -13.82 13.93
N THR A 668 28.57 -13.55 12.82
CA THR A 668 29.14 -12.23 12.52
C THR A 668 28.03 -11.20 12.24
N PRO A 669 28.31 -9.90 12.32
CA PRO A 669 27.30 -8.88 11.97
C PRO A 669 26.71 -9.04 10.56
N ASP A 670 27.56 -9.36 9.57
CA ASP A 670 27.11 -9.57 8.18
C ASP A 670 26.17 -10.78 8.10
N GLN A 671 26.49 -11.87 8.79
CA GLN A 671 25.58 -13.03 8.87
C GLN A 671 24.24 -12.67 9.51
N ARG A 672 24.25 -11.92 10.63
CA ARG A 672 23.03 -11.51 11.31
C ARG A 672 22.15 -10.61 10.43
N LEU A 673 22.75 -9.72 9.64
CA LEU A 673 22.01 -8.88 8.69
C LEU A 673 21.30 -9.71 7.62
N PHE A 674 22.02 -10.61 6.94
CA PHE A 674 21.42 -11.43 5.90
C PHE A 674 20.41 -12.45 6.45
N LEU A 675 20.61 -12.94 7.68
CA LEU A 675 19.63 -13.78 8.37
C LEU A 675 18.37 -12.98 8.74
N GLY A 676 18.52 -11.72 9.19
CA GLY A 676 17.38 -10.80 9.40
C GLY A 676 16.54 -10.66 8.14
N TRP A 677 17.18 -10.42 6.99
CA TRP A 677 16.52 -10.39 5.68
C TRP A 677 15.77 -11.69 5.38
N ALA A 678 16.44 -12.81 5.42
CA ALA A 678 15.81 -14.08 5.05
C ALA A 678 14.65 -14.46 5.97
N GLN A 679 14.72 -14.15 7.28
CA GLN A 679 13.63 -14.38 8.22
C GLN A 679 12.47 -13.42 8.09
N ALA A 680 12.69 -12.19 7.61
CA ALA A 680 11.62 -11.29 7.23
C ALA A 680 10.71 -11.88 6.13
N TRP A 681 11.29 -12.66 5.20
CA TRP A 681 10.59 -13.29 4.08
C TRP A 681 10.17 -14.74 4.30
N ARG A 682 10.29 -15.28 5.52
CA ARG A 682 9.81 -16.64 5.80
C ARG A 682 8.33 -16.78 5.49
N SER A 683 7.97 -17.84 4.75
CA SER A 683 6.60 -18.00 4.25
C SER A 683 6.26 -19.45 3.92
N LYS A 684 4.98 -19.78 4.06
CA LYS A 684 4.32 -20.99 3.56
C LYS A 684 3.00 -20.59 2.93
N ALA A 685 2.58 -21.25 1.86
CA ALA A 685 1.30 -21.01 1.21
C ALA A 685 0.64 -22.33 0.80
N ARG A 686 -0.70 -22.35 0.76
CA ARG A 686 -1.47 -23.46 0.17
C ARG A 686 -1.28 -23.42 -1.32
N GLU A 687 -1.27 -24.59 -1.97
CA GLU A 687 -0.94 -24.69 -3.40
C GLU A 687 -1.83 -23.80 -4.28
N GLN A 688 -3.16 -23.81 -4.04
CA GLN A 688 -4.09 -23.01 -4.83
C GLN A 688 -3.78 -21.51 -4.74
N ALA A 689 -3.59 -21.00 -3.53
CA ALA A 689 -3.23 -19.61 -3.29
C ALA A 689 -1.88 -19.25 -3.91
N PHE A 690 -0.89 -20.15 -3.78
CA PHE A 690 0.43 -19.94 -4.36
C PHE A 690 0.36 -19.84 -5.91
N ARG A 691 -0.38 -20.77 -6.55
CA ARG A 691 -0.57 -20.74 -8.00
C ARG A 691 -1.31 -19.49 -8.47
N ASN A 692 -2.30 -19.01 -7.70
CA ASN A 692 -2.99 -17.77 -8.02
C ASN A 692 -2.03 -16.58 -7.92
N ALA A 693 -1.21 -16.49 -6.86
CA ALA A 693 -0.25 -15.42 -6.67
C ALA A 693 0.77 -15.35 -7.82
N LEU A 694 1.22 -16.49 -8.38
CA LEU A 694 2.11 -16.48 -9.55
C LEU A 694 1.52 -15.80 -10.80
N LEU A 695 0.19 -15.65 -10.86
CA LEU A 695 -0.51 -15.00 -11.98
C LEU A 695 -0.82 -13.52 -11.70
N THR A 696 -1.04 -13.15 -10.43
CA THR A 696 -1.65 -11.87 -10.07
C THR A 696 -0.79 -10.99 -9.16
N ASP A 697 0.15 -11.57 -8.40
CA ASP A 697 0.97 -10.85 -7.44
C ASP A 697 2.25 -10.30 -8.12
N VAL A 698 2.51 -9.02 -7.94
CA VAL A 698 3.72 -8.35 -8.43
C VAL A 698 4.95 -8.71 -7.61
N HIS A 699 4.79 -9.36 -6.45
CA HIS A 699 5.90 -9.81 -5.61
C HIS A 699 6.29 -11.26 -5.93
N ALA A 700 7.58 -11.51 -6.04
CA ALA A 700 8.07 -12.88 -6.04
C ALA A 700 7.74 -13.58 -4.72
N PRO A 701 7.45 -14.90 -4.69
CA PRO A 701 7.21 -15.62 -3.45
C PRO A 701 8.36 -15.46 -2.44
N GLY A 702 8.06 -15.33 -1.14
CA GLY A 702 9.03 -14.99 -0.10
C GLY A 702 10.29 -15.85 -0.08
N ARG A 703 10.18 -17.15 -0.46
CA ARG A 703 11.35 -18.00 -0.69
C ARG A 703 12.34 -17.40 -1.69
N TYR A 704 11.85 -16.86 -2.80
CA TYR A 704 12.70 -16.30 -3.85
C TYR A 704 13.13 -14.86 -3.56
N ARG A 705 12.35 -14.10 -2.78
CA ARG A 705 12.79 -12.82 -2.24
C ARG A 705 14.00 -12.99 -1.31
N SER A 706 14.05 -14.03 -0.49
CA SER A 706 15.22 -14.30 0.36
C SER A 706 16.49 -14.64 -0.45
N GLU A 707 16.35 -15.17 -1.68
CA GLU A 707 17.45 -15.49 -2.58
C GLU A 707 18.05 -14.26 -3.31
N THR A 708 17.51 -13.07 -3.09
CA THR A 708 18.05 -11.78 -3.54
C THR A 708 19.52 -11.59 -3.11
N VAL A 709 19.92 -12.20 -2.00
CA VAL A 709 21.30 -12.22 -1.49
C VAL A 709 22.35 -12.65 -2.52
N ARG A 710 21.95 -13.42 -3.56
CA ARG A 710 22.81 -13.85 -4.68
C ARG A 710 23.41 -12.69 -5.47
N ASN A 711 22.75 -11.52 -5.44
CA ASN A 711 23.21 -10.31 -6.11
C ASN A 711 24.08 -9.43 -5.20
N ILE A 712 24.27 -9.77 -3.91
CA ILE A 712 24.99 -9.00 -2.92
C ILE A 712 26.38 -9.60 -2.69
N ASP A 713 27.44 -8.90 -3.07
CA ASP A 713 28.81 -9.40 -2.98
C ASP A 713 29.21 -9.82 -1.55
N ALA A 714 28.77 -9.10 -0.53
CA ALA A 714 29.09 -9.34 0.86
C ALA A 714 28.52 -10.65 1.43
N TRP A 715 27.45 -11.18 0.81
CA TRP A 715 26.85 -12.45 1.23
C TRP A 715 27.78 -13.63 1.01
N TYR A 716 28.57 -13.62 -0.06
CA TYR A 716 29.46 -14.73 -0.42
C TYR A 716 30.51 -15.02 0.65
N PRO A 717 31.34 -14.04 1.09
CA PRO A 717 32.28 -14.29 2.17
C PRO A 717 31.61 -14.51 3.54
N ALA A 718 30.43 -13.92 3.79
CA ALA A 718 29.71 -14.09 5.05
C ALA A 718 29.29 -15.55 5.28
N PHE A 719 28.95 -16.29 4.23
CA PHE A 719 28.49 -17.67 4.31
C PHE A 719 29.42 -18.68 3.59
N ASP A 720 30.62 -18.26 3.23
CA ASP A 720 31.62 -19.08 2.51
C ASP A 720 31.05 -19.71 1.23
N VAL A 721 30.24 -18.95 0.47
CA VAL A 721 29.58 -19.42 -0.75
C VAL A 721 30.58 -19.47 -1.91
N LYS A 722 30.66 -20.66 -2.56
CA LYS A 722 31.67 -20.97 -3.58
C LYS A 722 31.03 -21.45 -4.88
N GLU A 723 31.84 -21.34 -5.94
CA GLU A 723 31.51 -21.94 -7.24
C GLU A 723 31.16 -23.42 -7.10
N GLY A 724 30.10 -23.85 -7.78
CA GLY A 724 29.54 -25.19 -7.71
C GLY A 724 28.33 -25.31 -6.79
N GLN A 725 28.08 -24.37 -5.87
CA GLN A 725 26.86 -24.32 -5.08
C GLN A 725 25.69 -23.77 -5.90
N GLN A 726 24.45 -24.21 -5.61
CA GLN A 726 23.27 -23.94 -6.45
C GLN A 726 22.93 -22.46 -6.57
N ARG A 727 23.20 -21.66 -5.51
CA ARG A 727 22.90 -20.23 -5.49
C ARG A 727 24.09 -19.35 -5.87
N TYR A 728 25.23 -19.94 -6.14
CA TYR A 728 26.39 -19.17 -6.59
C TYR A 728 26.12 -18.48 -7.93
N LEU A 729 26.44 -17.22 -7.98
CA LEU A 729 26.57 -16.43 -9.22
C LEU A 729 28.00 -15.93 -9.34
N ALA A 730 28.60 -16.13 -10.49
CA ALA A 730 29.87 -15.45 -10.80
C ALA A 730 29.67 -13.93 -10.72
N PRO A 731 30.69 -13.14 -10.33
CA PRO A 731 30.56 -11.69 -10.16
C PRO A 731 29.89 -10.96 -11.34
N ALA A 732 30.18 -11.40 -12.58
CA ALA A 732 29.59 -10.83 -13.79
C ALA A 732 28.09 -11.19 -13.98
N GLY A 733 27.58 -12.20 -13.29
CA GLY A 733 26.18 -12.58 -13.31
C GLY A 733 25.32 -11.96 -12.21
N ARG A 734 25.95 -11.23 -11.27
CA ARG A 734 25.26 -10.52 -10.19
C ARG A 734 24.69 -9.21 -10.70
N VAL A 735 23.39 -9.07 -10.63
CA VAL A 735 22.72 -7.85 -11.11
C VAL A 735 22.90 -6.73 -10.06
N LYS A 736 23.45 -5.62 -10.50
CA LYS A 736 23.65 -4.40 -9.69
C LYS A 736 22.99 -3.25 -10.43
N ILE A 737 21.88 -2.75 -9.89
CA ILE A 737 21.14 -1.67 -10.53
C ILE A 737 21.48 -0.35 -9.83
N TRP A 738 21.37 -0.29 -8.51
CA TRP A 738 21.67 0.90 -7.69
C TRP A 738 22.79 0.64 -6.69
#